data_edf78aa0a342f2715e1344b7bcada0d8
#
_entry.id   edf78aa0a342f2715e1344b7bcada0d8
#
_cell.length_a   1.000
_cell.length_b   1.000
_cell.length_c   1.000
_cell.angle_alpha   90.00
_cell.angle_beta   90.00
_cell.angle_gamma   90.00
#
_symmetry.space_group_name_H-M   'P 1'
#
loop_
_entity.id
_entity.type
_entity.pdbx_description
1 polymer ?
#
loop_
_entity_poly.entity_id
_entity_poly.type
_entity_poly.pdbx_seq_one_letter_code
_entity_poly.pdbx_strand_id
1 'polypeptide(L)'
;MSKEAKFSNRVKEVISLSREEALRLGHDYIGTEHLLLGMIREGEGVAVSVMKKLGLTMKELRSAIEQATKGTSTSNVKNLANIPLTRQSEKVLKITYLEAKIFKSALIGTEHLLLSILRDEDNLATQILEKFDINYDIVKEMLEYQAENPTSSADTDDPDEEGDQLYSGGSGRGSGRPTGGKDPKGEKSRTPVLDNFGRDLTKLAEEDKLDPIIGRDKEIERVAQVLSRRKKNNPILIGEPGVGKTAIAEGLALRIVQKKVSRILFGKRVVTLDLASLVAGTKYRGQFEERMKAVMNEIEKSPEVILFIDELHTIVGAGGASGSLDASNMFKPALARGEIQCIGATTLDEYRQYIEKDGALARRFQMVMVDATSPEETLQILDNIKDKYENHHHVNYTPEAISACVALSDRYISDRFLPDKAIDVMDEAGARVHINNINVPSIITDLEDQIEEVKKEKNKVVKSQKYEEAAQLRDSEKKLIAQLEDEKSRWEEETRTKRYEVAEDNVADVIAMMTGIPTKRIAQNESAKLLKMGDELSGKVIGQDEAIKKLSKAIQRTRVGLKDPKKPIGSFVFLGPTGVGKTEMAKVLASFLFDKEDSLVRIDMSEYMEKFSVSRLVGAPPGYVGYEEGGQLTEKVRRKPYSVVLLDEIEKAHPDVFNILLQVLDDGILTDGLGRKVDFRNTLIIMTSNIGVRDLKDFGAGIGFATQSKKDSMDEIMKSTIQNALKKTFSPEFLNRLDDVIIFNSLEKEHIFQIIDITLQKLFVRITDLGYKVELSKKAKEFLAEKGYDPQYGARPLARAIQKHLEDPVAEEILKGEINEGDTLVAYWDGKNE
;
A
#
# COMPACT_ATOMS: atom_id res chain seq x y z
N MET A 1 -16.96 -20.12 15.00
CA MET A 1 -18.38 -20.08 14.55
C MET A 1 -19.03 -18.79 15.05
N SER A 2 -19.15 -17.77 14.23
CA SER A 2 -19.98 -16.63 14.57
C SER A 2 -21.43 -17.08 14.44
N LYS A 3 -22.15 -17.23 15.57
CA LYS A 3 -23.58 -17.44 15.55
C LYS A 3 -24.18 -16.34 14.69
N GLU A 4 -24.86 -16.69 13.59
CA GLU A 4 -25.64 -15.73 12.81
C GLU A 4 -26.66 -15.07 13.76
N ALA A 5 -26.60 -13.75 13.85
CA ALA A 5 -27.51 -12.99 14.68
C ALA A 5 -28.95 -13.22 14.18
N LYS A 6 -29.83 -13.67 15.07
CA LYS A 6 -31.23 -13.92 14.74
C LYS A 6 -32.07 -12.68 15.06
N PHE A 7 -33.11 -12.45 14.29
CA PHE A 7 -34.07 -11.39 14.62
C PHE A 7 -34.74 -11.66 15.97
N SER A 8 -34.75 -10.66 16.84
CA SER A 8 -35.48 -10.70 18.10
C SER A 8 -37.00 -10.86 17.84
N ASN A 9 -37.72 -11.32 18.84
CA ASN A 9 -39.18 -11.47 18.74
C ASN A 9 -39.84 -10.12 18.46
N ARG A 10 -39.34 -9.03 19.05
CA ARG A 10 -39.81 -7.67 18.80
C ARG A 10 -39.62 -7.20 17.35
N VAL A 11 -38.49 -7.49 16.70
CA VAL A 11 -38.28 -7.16 15.27
C VAL A 11 -39.23 -7.95 14.37
N LYS A 12 -39.53 -9.23 14.70
CA LYS A 12 -40.54 -10.03 13.97
C LYS A 12 -41.93 -9.41 14.13
N GLU A 13 -42.25 -8.92 15.30
CA GLU A 13 -43.52 -8.24 15.60
C GLU A 13 -43.61 -6.92 14.83
N VAL A 14 -42.54 -6.10 14.82
CA VAL A 14 -42.46 -4.87 14.01
C VAL A 14 -42.74 -5.16 12.54
N ILE A 15 -42.18 -6.25 11.96
CA ILE A 15 -42.43 -6.63 10.57
C ILE A 15 -43.91 -7.01 10.34
N SER A 16 -44.53 -7.69 11.31
CA SER A 16 -45.96 -8.04 11.28
C SER A 16 -46.84 -6.80 11.33
N LEU A 17 -46.58 -5.91 12.29
CA LEU A 17 -47.26 -4.64 12.45
C LEU A 17 -47.08 -3.71 11.24
N SER A 18 -45.91 -3.73 10.58
CA SER A 18 -45.67 -3.00 9.35
C SER A 18 -46.59 -3.40 8.21
N ARG A 19 -46.93 -4.69 8.09
CA ARG A 19 -47.90 -5.17 7.11
C ARG A 19 -49.31 -4.66 7.42
N GLU A 20 -49.71 -4.66 8.67
CA GLU A 20 -51.00 -4.12 9.08
C GLU A 20 -51.11 -2.62 8.84
N GLU A 21 -50.04 -1.85 9.07
CA GLU A 21 -50.01 -0.42 8.81
C GLU A 21 -50.03 -0.13 7.29
N ALA A 22 -49.35 -0.94 6.44
CA ALA A 22 -49.45 -0.83 5.01
C ALA A 22 -50.90 -1.04 4.49
N LEU A 23 -51.58 -2.04 5.01
CA LEU A 23 -53.00 -2.27 4.71
C LEU A 23 -53.87 -1.11 5.20
N ARG A 24 -53.65 -0.61 6.41
CA ARG A 24 -54.40 0.51 6.95
C ARG A 24 -54.32 1.76 6.09
N LEU A 25 -53.12 1.99 5.48
CA LEU A 25 -52.85 3.11 4.58
C LEU A 25 -53.31 2.83 3.12
N GLY A 26 -53.76 1.61 2.79
CA GLY A 26 -54.20 1.22 1.47
C GLY A 26 -53.09 0.93 0.49
N HIS A 27 -51.89 0.57 0.98
CA HIS A 27 -50.73 0.26 0.13
C HIS A 27 -50.61 -1.23 -0.13
N ASP A 28 -50.14 -1.60 -1.33
CA ASP A 28 -49.91 -2.97 -1.79
C ASP A 28 -48.44 -3.42 -1.63
N TYR A 29 -47.63 -2.63 -0.94
CA TYR A 29 -46.21 -2.87 -0.65
C TYR A 29 -45.87 -2.45 0.79
N ILE A 30 -44.77 -3.02 1.30
CA ILE A 30 -44.18 -2.62 2.60
C ILE A 30 -42.92 -1.80 2.33
N GLY A 31 -43.00 -0.47 2.49
CA GLY A 31 -41.89 0.44 2.40
C GLY A 31 -41.21 0.68 3.76
N THR A 32 -40.13 1.48 3.76
CA THR A 32 -39.38 1.85 4.97
C THR A 32 -40.22 2.68 5.95
N GLU A 33 -41.17 3.46 5.45
CA GLU A 33 -42.18 4.20 6.20
C GLU A 33 -43.09 3.27 7.00
N HIS A 34 -43.47 2.11 6.44
CA HIS A 34 -44.27 1.11 7.14
C HIS A 34 -43.48 0.38 8.22
N LEU A 35 -42.17 0.14 8.00
CA LEU A 35 -41.27 -0.38 9.03
C LEU A 35 -41.15 0.57 10.22
N LEU A 36 -41.05 1.87 9.95
CA LEU A 36 -41.01 2.88 10.99
C LEU A 36 -42.35 3.00 11.75
N LEU A 37 -43.49 2.93 11.05
CA LEU A 37 -44.82 2.87 11.69
C LEU A 37 -45.01 1.62 12.54
N GLY A 38 -44.50 0.47 12.06
CA GLY A 38 -44.50 -0.79 12.83
C GLY A 38 -43.72 -0.65 14.13
N MET A 39 -42.54 -0.01 14.10
CA MET A 39 -41.75 0.29 15.31
C MET A 39 -42.50 1.24 16.28
N ILE A 40 -43.17 2.27 15.79
CA ILE A 40 -43.95 3.18 16.60
C ILE A 40 -45.13 2.46 17.28
N ARG A 41 -45.73 1.51 16.58
CA ARG A 41 -46.89 0.74 17.06
C ARG A 41 -46.50 -0.33 18.09
N GLU A 42 -45.34 -0.95 17.91
CA GLU A 42 -44.78 -1.86 18.89
C GLU A 42 -44.53 -1.15 20.24
N GLY A 43 -43.97 0.06 20.18
CA GLY A 43 -44.02 1.04 21.28
C GLY A 43 -43.04 0.85 22.43
N GLU A 44 -42.47 -0.33 22.63
CA GLU A 44 -41.62 -0.71 23.79
C GLU A 44 -40.14 -1.01 23.40
N GLY A 45 -39.81 -1.08 22.12
CA GLY A 45 -38.47 -1.39 21.66
C GLY A 45 -37.46 -0.30 21.98
N VAL A 46 -36.15 -0.71 21.98
CA VAL A 46 -34.99 0.20 22.21
C VAL A 46 -35.03 1.38 21.23
N ALA A 47 -35.40 1.14 19.98
CA ALA A 47 -35.54 2.20 18.96
C ALA A 47 -36.52 3.32 19.40
N VAL A 48 -37.67 2.93 19.91
CA VAL A 48 -38.69 3.89 20.41
C VAL A 48 -38.20 4.62 21.64
N SER A 49 -37.50 3.93 22.54
CA SER A 49 -36.89 4.54 23.73
C SER A 49 -35.85 5.59 23.34
N VAL A 50 -35.00 5.31 22.35
CA VAL A 50 -34.00 6.24 21.83
C VAL A 50 -34.68 7.46 21.19
N MET A 51 -35.66 7.26 20.34
CA MET A 51 -36.42 8.37 19.71
C MET A 51 -37.10 9.26 20.74
N LYS A 52 -37.71 8.68 21.81
CA LYS A 52 -38.29 9.45 22.92
C LYS A 52 -37.24 10.27 23.69
N LYS A 53 -36.08 9.71 23.96
CA LYS A 53 -34.97 10.39 24.63
C LYS A 53 -34.41 11.55 23.82
N LEU A 54 -34.46 11.43 22.46
CA LEU A 54 -34.10 12.53 21.54
C LEU A 54 -35.20 13.60 21.42
N GLY A 55 -36.28 13.48 22.22
CA GLY A 55 -37.33 14.53 22.30
C GLY A 55 -38.45 14.33 21.28
N LEU A 56 -38.53 13.21 20.56
CA LEU A 56 -39.59 12.96 19.59
C LEU A 56 -40.86 12.47 20.24
N THR A 57 -41.99 13.11 19.91
CA THR A 57 -43.30 12.60 20.23
C THR A 57 -43.77 11.58 19.16
N MET A 58 -44.05 10.34 19.57
CA MET A 58 -44.48 9.29 18.63
C MET A 58 -45.73 9.65 17.85
N LYS A 59 -46.59 10.52 18.42
CA LYS A 59 -47.81 11.04 17.72
C LYS A 59 -47.48 11.97 16.58
N GLU A 60 -46.51 12.86 16.75
CA GLU A 60 -46.06 13.81 15.72
C GLU A 60 -45.35 13.07 14.57
N LEU A 61 -44.44 12.12 14.91
CA LEU A 61 -43.77 11.32 13.92
C LEU A 61 -44.78 10.49 13.10
N ARG A 62 -45.76 9.84 13.75
CA ARG A 62 -46.82 9.11 13.07
C ARG A 62 -47.62 10.01 12.14
N SER A 63 -48.03 11.21 12.59
CA SER A 63 -48.74 12.17 11.76
C SER A 63 -47.93 12.63 10.55
N ALA A 64 -46.62 12.86 10.72
CA ALA A 64 -45.70 13.24 9.63
C ALA A 64 -45.60 12.16 8.55
N ILE A 65 -45.46 10.87 8.99
CA ILE A 65 -45.42 9.75 8.07
C ILE A 65 -46.73 9.59 7.33
N GLU A 66 -47.88 9.67 8.04
CA GLU A 66 -49.18 9.58 7.41
C GLU A 66 -49.47 10.73 6.43
N GLN A 67 -48.98 11.92 6.70
CA GLN A 67 -49.06 13.06 5.76
C GLN A 67 -48.18 12.87 4.52
N ALA A 68 -46.97 12.34 4.67
CA ALA A 68 -46.06 12.11 3.56
C ALA A 68 -46.53 10.98 2.63
N THR A 69 -47.35 10.05 3.14
CA THR A 69 -47.90 8.88 2.40
C THR A 69 -49.26 9.12 1.83
N LYS A 70 -49.94 10.25 2.12
CA LYS A 70 -51.28 10.66 1.62
C LYS A 70 -51.27 11.03 0.13
N GLY A 71 -50.92 10.16 -0.76
CA GLY A 71 -50.94 10.45 -2.20
C GLY A 71 -50.72 9.23 -3.08
N THR A 72 -50.37 8.14 -2.47
CA THR A 72 -49.94 6.91 -3.16
C THR A 72 -50.95 5.74 -3.05
N SER A 73 -52.15 5.96 -2.52
CA SER A 73 -53.13 4.93 -2.30
C SER A 73 -53.85 4.50 -3.61
N THR A 74 -53.53 3.30 -4.10
CA THR A 74 -54.34 2.57 -5.11
C THR A 74 -54.21 1.09 -4.88
N SER A 75 -55.05 0.47 -4.09
CA SER A 75 -55.65 -0.83 -4.41
C SER A 75 -56.40 -1.46 -3.23
N ASN A 76 -57.50 -2.17 -3.53
CA ASN A 76 -58.26 -2.99 -2.62
C ASN A 76 -57.55 -4.35 -2.36
N VAL A 77 -56.48 -4.36 -1.58
CA VAL A 77 -55.79 -5.62 -1.21
C VAL A 77 -56.50 -6.21 0.03
N LYS A 78 -57.09 -7.40 -0.11
CA LYS A 78 -57.88 -8.07 0.97
C LYS A 78 -57.10 -9.17 1.72
N ASN A 79 -55.83 -9.40 1.44
CA ASN A 79 -55.09 -10.51 2.06
C ASN A 79 -53.74 -10.08 2.65
N LEU A 80 -53.56 -10.24 3.97
CA LEU A 80 -52.34 -9.96 4.74
C LEU A 80 -51.10 -10.75 4.29
N ALA A 81 -51.32 -11.96 3.76
CA ALA A 81 -50.21 -12.89 3.47
C ALA A 81 -49.40 -12.57 2.21
N ASN A 82 -49.83 -11.64 1.36
CA ASN A 82 -49.24 -11.43 0.02
C ASN A 82 -48.70 -10.02 -0.24
N ILE A 83 -48.43 -9.19 0.75
CA ILE A 83 -47.88 -7.86 0.52
C ILE A 83 -46.34 -7.94 0.42
N PRO A 84 -45.74 -7.62 -0.74
CA PRO A 84 -44.31 -7.69 -0.92
C PRO A 84 -43.59 -6.52 -0.25
N LEU A 85 -42.33 -6.76 0.17
CA LEU A 85 -41.40 -5.71 0.59
C LEU A 85 -40.89 -4.93 -0.63
N THR A 86 -40.70 -3.62 -0.48
CA THR A 86 -39.98 -2.84 -1.50
C THR A 86 -38.50 -3.23 -1.53
N ARG A 87 -37.83 -2.97 -2.66
CA ARG A 87 -36.37 -3.20 -2.75
C ARG A 87 -35.58 -2.45 -1.67
N GLN A 88 -36.04 -1.25 -1.27
CA GLN A 88 -35.43 -0.48 -0.20
C GLN A 88 -35.63 -1.15 1.17
N SER A 89 -36.83 -1.64 1.47
CA SER A 89 -37.09 -2.35 2.73
C SER A 89 -36.33 -3.69 2.82
N GLU A 90 -36.18 -4.41 1.70
CA GLU A 90 -35.33 -5.60 1.66
C GLU A 90 -33.86 -5.27 1.92
N LYS A 91 -33.37 -4.16 1.33
CA LYS A 91 -32.00 -3.66 1.55
C LYS A 91 -31.78 -3.29 3.01
N VAL A 92 -32.72 -2.56 3.62
CA VAL A 92 -32.71 -2.21 5.04
C VAL A 92 -32.62 -3.46 5.92
N LEU A 93 -33.46 -4.48 5.69
CA LEU A 93 -33.42 -5.72 6.47
C LEU A 93 -32.11 -6.50 6.32
N LYS A 94 -31.44 -6.43 5.15
CA LYS A 94 -30.10 -7.02 4.96
C LYS A 94 -29.03 -6.22 5.67
N ILE A 95 -29.12 -4.90 5.65
CA ILE A 95 -28.17 -4.01 6.36
C ILE A 95 -28.32 -4.16 7.88
N THR A 96 -29.51 -4.41 8.41
CA THR A 96 -29.76 -4.62 9.84
C THR A 96 -28.88 -5.73 10.43
N TYR A 97 -28.59 -6.76 9.64
CA TYR A 97 -27.65 -7.81 10.02
C TYR A 97 -26.21 -7.28 10.18
N LEU A 98 -25.78 -6.37 9.30
CA LEU A 98 -24.45 -5.76 9.39
C LEU A 98 -24.34 -4.81 10.58
N GLU A 99 -25.41 -4.05 10.89
CA GLU A 99 -25.45 -3.17 12.05
C GLU A 99 -25.35 -3.99 13.35
N ALA A 100 -26.09 -5.08 13.50
CA ALA A 100 -26.00 -5.95 14.66
C ALA A 100 -24.57 -6.53 14.83
N LYS A 101 -23.86 -6.83 13.73
CA LYS A 101 -22.49 -7.30 13.76
C LYS A 101 -21.50 -6.21 14.19
N ILE A 102 -21.71 -4.95 13.79
CA ILE A 102 -20.90 -3.80 14.22
C ILE A 102 -21.02 -3.61 15.72
N PHE A 103 -22.23 -3.72 16.29
CA PHE A 103 -22.49 -3.64 17.72
C PHE A 103 -22.19 -4.94 18.49
N LYS A 104 -21.63 -5.97 17.82
CA LYS A 104 -21.31 -7.29 18.40
C LYS A 104 -22.49 -7.94 19.11
N SER A 105 -23.72 -7.63 18.69
CA SER A 105 -24.95 -8.15 19.30
C SER A 105 -25.26 -9.56 18.77
N ALA A 106 -25.64 -10.48 19.67
CA ALA A 106 -26.06 -11.83 19.30
C ALA A 106 -27.50 -11.88 18.76
N LEU A 107 -28.33 -10.86 19.06
CA LEU A 107 -29.70 -10.71 18.59
C LEU A 107 -29.87 -9.40 17.83
N ILE A 108 -30.64 -9.42 16.76
CA ILE A 108 -30.97 -8.23 15.98
C ILE A 108 -32.18 -7.56 16.63
N GLY A 109 -31.95 -6.45 17.32
CA GLY A 109 -32.99 -5.68 18.01
C GLY A 109 -33.57 -4.55 17.12
N THR A 110 -34.56 -3.84 17.65
CA THR A 110 -35.23 -2.73 16.96
C THR A 110 -34.31 -1.54 16.74
N GLU A 111 -33.29 -1.34 17.57
CA GLU A 111 -32.22 -0.35 17.42
C GLU A 111 -31.39 -0.55 16.18
N HIS A 112 -31.05 -1.80 15.86
CA HIS A 112 -30.30 -2.13 14.65
C HIS A 112 -31.14 -1.88 13.37
N LEU A 113 -32.46 -2.10 13.46
CA LEU A 113 -33.40 -1.80 12.38
C LEU A 113 -33.51 -0.30 12.14
N LEU A 114 -33.58 0.51 13.21
CA LEU A 114 -33.62 1.97 13.12
C LEU A 114 -32.33 2.52 12.49
N LEU A 115 -31.17 2.04 12.94
CA LEU A 115 -29.87 2.41 12.34
C LEU A 115 -29.80 2.06 10.85
N SER A 116 -30.30 0.88 10.47
CA SER A 116 -30.34 0.47 9.06
C SER A 116 -31.22 1.32 8.17
N ILE A 117 -32.34 1.83 8.71
CA ILE A 117 -33.20 2.79 8.02
C ILE A 117 -32.44 4.10 7.81
N LEU A 118 -31.83 4.63 8.86
CA LEU A 118 -31.11 5.90 8.83
C LEU A 118 -29.82 5.89 7.99
N ARG A 119 -29.28 4.71 7.69
CA ARG A 119 -28.08 4.58 6.87
C ARG A 119 -28.29 4.85 5.39
N ASP A 120 -29.52 4.75 4.89
CA ASP A 120 -29.89 5.00 3.51
C ASP A 120 -30.62 6.36 3.41
N GLU A 121 -29.92 7.40 2.95
CA GLU A 121 -30.45 8.79 2.86
C GLU A 121 -31.59 8.92 1.85
N ASP A 122 -31.66 8.03 0.86
CA ASP A 122 -32.64 8.09 -0.22
C ASP A 122 -34.02 7.53 0.16
N ASN A 123 -34.23 7.00 1.35
CA ASN A 123 -35.53 6.43 1.73
C ASN A 123 -36.44 7.44 2.46
N LEU A 124 -37.74 7.27 2.29
CA LEU A 124 -38.76 8.19 2.82
C LEU A 124 -38.73 8.30 4.36
N ALA A 125 -38.44 7.18 5.06
CA ALA A 125 -38.40 7.17 6.51
C ALA A 125 -37.25 8.01 7.05
N THR A 126 -36.05 7.94 6.44
CA THR A 126 -34.89 8.77 6.78
C THR A 126 -35.18 10.25 6.54
N GLN A 127 -35.73 10.59 5.38
CA GLN A 127 -36.09 11.99 5.07
C GLN A 127 -37.09 12.58 6.04
N ILE A 128 -37.99 11.76 6.62
CA ILE A 128 -38.93 12.21 7.65
C ILE A 128 -38.21 12.36 8.99
N LEU A 129 -37.33 11.43 9.38
CA LEU A 129 -36.57 11.49 10.63
C LEU A 129 -35.58 12.67 10.65
N GLU A 130 -34.96 13.00 9.52
CA GLU A 130 -34.09 14.16 9.36
C GLU A 130 -34.82 15.51 9.57
N LYS A 131 -36.10 15.60 9.24
CA LYS A 131 -36.90 16.81 9.56
C LYS A 131 -37.07 17.04 11.05
N PHE A 132 -36.85 16.04 11.86
CA PHE A 132 -36.85 16.09 13.32
C PHE A 132 -35.42 16.06 13.90
N ASP A 133 -34.41 16.40 13.10
CA ASP A 133 -32.99 16.41 13.47
C ASP A 133 -32.43 15.06 13.93
N ILE A 134 -33.04 13.93 13.50
CA ILE A 134 -32.56 12.58 13.82
C ILE A 134 -31.86 12.00 12.60
N ASN A 135 -30.55 11.72 12.74
CA ASN A 135 -29.72 11.08 11.75
C ASN A 135 -29.03 9.84 12.32
N TYR A 136 -28.34 9.11 11.44
CA TYR A 136 -27.64 7.88 11.78
C TYR A 136 -26.63 8.07 12.92
N ASP A 137 -25.83 9.15 12.87
CA ASP A 137 -24.74 9.38 13.84
C ASP A 137 -25.28 9.67 15.24
N ILE A 138 -26.36 10.47 15.35
CA ILE A 138 -26.99 10.80 16.63
C ILE A 138 -27.56 9.57 17.30
N VAL A 139 -28.24 8.71 16.55
CA VAL A 139 -28.81 7.47 17.08
C VAL A 139 -27.73 6.49 17.48
N LYS A 140 -26.67 6.38 16.67
CA LYS A 140 -25.52 5.55 16.97
C LYS A 140 -24.80 5.98 18.25
N GLU A 141 -24.51 7.26 18.40
CA GLU A 141 -23.85 7.82 19.59
C GLU A 141 -24.69 7.60 20.85
N MET A 142 -26.01 7.75 20.74
CA MET A 142 -26.92 7.50 21.85
C MET A 142 -26.94 6.02 22.28
N LEU A 143 -26.88 5.10 21.33
CA LEU A 143 -26.83 3.65 21.61
C LEU A 143 -25.47 3.24 22.18
N GLU A 144 -24.37 3.78 21.68
CA GLU A 144 -23.04 3.56 22.23
C GLU A 144 -22.95 4.10 23.67
N TYR A 145 -23.48 5.27 23.94
CA TYR A 145 -23.56 5.82 25.29
C TYR A 145 -24.38 4.96 26.26
N GLN A 146 -25.49 4.35 25.80
CA GLN A 146 -26.30 3.44 26.61
C GLN A 146 -25.60 2.12 26.89
N ALA A 147 -24.82 1.61 25.95
CA ALA A 147 -24.04 0.39 26.11
C ALA A 147 -22.87 0.59 27.12
N GLU A 148 -22.30 1.78 27.18
CA GLU A 148 -21.21 2.15 28.11
C GLU A 148 -21.69 2.49 29.52
N ASN A 149 -22.93 2.94 29.71
CA ASN A 149 -23.50 3.35 30.99
C ASN A 149 -24.83 2.61 31.26
N PRO A 150 -24.80 1.36 31.69
CA PRO A 150 -26.01 0.67 32.11
C PRO A 150 -26.48 1.27 33.45
N THR A 151 -27.15 2.42 33.42
CA THR A 151 -27.90 2.94 34.54
C THR A 151 -29.14 2.07 34.73
N SER A 152 -29.23 1.48 35.90
CA SER A 152 -30.40 0.74 36.39
C SER A 152 -31.71 1.48 36.11
N SER A 153 -32.41 1.07 35.07
CA SER A 153 -33.87 1.24 35.00
C SER A 153 -34.45 -0.16 34.91
N ALA A 154 -34.85 -0.66 36.06
CA ALA A 154 -35.83 -1.71 36.15
C ALA A 154 -37.05 -1.28 35.35
N ASP A 155 -37.44 -2.13 34.45
CA ASP A 155 -38.74 -2.43 33.88
C ASP A 155 -38.57 -2.86 32.40
N THR A 156 -38.11 -4.05 32.19
CA THR A 156 -38.48 -4.87 31.03
C THR A 156 -38.39 -6.32 31.44
N ASP A 157 -39.48 -6.82 32.00
CA ASP A 157 -39.78 -8.24 32.04
C ASP A 157 -39.86 -8.73 30.59
N ASP A 158 -38.84 -9.44 30.17
CA ASP A 158 -38.87 -10.26 28.94
C ASP A 158 -39.07 -11.72 29.37
N PRO A 159 -40.22 -12.35 29.11
CA PRO A 159 -40.54 -13.70 29.64
C PRO A 159 -39.80 -14.84 28.94
N ASP A 160 -38.88 -14.60 28.00
CA ASP A 160 -38.30 -15.64 27.16
C ASP A 160 -36.78 -15.91 27.38
N GLU A 161 -36.27 -15.76 28.62
CA GLU A 161 -34.98 -16.33 29.02
C GLU A 161 -35.18 -17.65 29.84
N GLU A 162 -35.77 -18.66 29.23
CA GLU A 162 -35.66 -20.06 29.71
C GLU A 162 -34.93 -20.88 28.64
N GLY A 163 -33.69 -21.26 28.94
CA GLY A 163 -33.04 -22.33 28.21
C GLY A 163 -31.52 -22.19 28.14
N ASP A 164 -30.83 -22.50 29.18
CA ASP A 164 -29.65 -23.38 29.32
C ASP A 164 -28.80 -23.00 30.54
N GLN A 165 -29.31 -23.40 31.69
CA GLN A 165 -28.43 -23.70 32.82
C GLN A 165 -28.68 -25.13 33.24
N LEU A 166 -27.86 -26.03 32.76
CA LEU A 166 -27.79 -27.39 33.30
C LEU A 166 -26.42 -27.59 33.96
N TYR A 167 -26.50 -28.07 35.21
CA TYR A 167 -25.46 -28.60 36.10
C TYR A 167 -24.59 -27.63 36.91
N SER A 168 -25.00 -27.40 38.14
CA SER A 168 -24.37 -28.01 39.32
C SER A 168 -25.22 -27.83 40.54
N GLY A 169 -25.69 -28.94 41.07
CA GLY A 169 -26.44 -29.01 42.31
C GLY A 169 -25.54 -29.01 43.54
N GLY A 170 -26.09 -28.56 44.67
CA GLY A 170 -25.44 -28.66 45.98
C GLY A 170 -26.18 -27.88 47.05
N SER A 171 -27.14 -28.52 47.67
CA SER A 171 -27.90 -28.11 48.86
C SER A 171 -27.05 -27.76 50.07
N GLY A 172 -27.42 -26.73 50.84
CA GLY A 172 -26.90 -26.54 52.21
C GLY A 172 -27.36 -25.25 52.86
N ARG A 173 -28.44 -25.35 53.67
CA ARG A 173 -28.85 -24.35 54.66
C ARG A 173 -27.79 -24.12 55.75
N GLY A 174 -27.55 -22.87 56.12
CA GLY A 174 -26.83 -22.57 57.34
C GLY A 174 -26.66 -21.10 57.64
N SER A 175 -27.43 -20.53 58.51
CA SER A 175 -27.31 -19.20 59.08
C SER A 175 -25.99 -18.94 59.78
N GLY A 176 -25.43 -17.76 59.67
CA GLY A 176 -24.30 -17.30 60.51
C GLY A 176 -23.67 -16.00 59.99
N ARG A 177 -23.92 -14.91 60.66
CA ARG A 177 -23.25 -13.59 60.56
C ARG A 177 -21.97 -13.64 61.41
N PRO A 178 -21.11 -12.62 61.35
CA PRO A 178 -20.18 -12.18 60.26
C PRO A 178 -18.73 -12.16 60.78
N THR A 179 -17.76 -12.33 59.88
CA THR A 179 -16.42 -11.73 60.12
C THR A 179 -15.70 -11.52 58.75
N GLY A 180 -15.07 -10.40 58.66
CA GLY A 180 -14.48 -9.81 57.45
C GLY A 180 -13.48 -10.67 56.69
N GLY A 181 -13.70 -10.73 55.44
CA GLY A 181 -12.71 -11.07 54.41
C GLY A 181 -12.72 -9.99 53.34
N LYS A 182 -11.66 -9.29 53.22
CA LYS A 182 -11.45 -8.26 52.16
C LYS A 182 -11.42 -8.97 50.81
N ASP A 183 -12.45 -8.79 50.01
CA ASP A 183 -12.35 -8.96 48.57
C ASP A 183 -11.38 -7.90 48.01
N PRO A 184 -10.48 -8.22 47.10
CA PRO A 184 -9.66 -7.22 46.45
C PRO A 184 -10.56 -6.38 45.55
N LYS A 185 -10.99 -5.23 46.06
CA LYS A 185 -11.57 -4.15 45.23
C LYS A 185 -10.56 -3.82 44.18
N GLY A 186 -10.89 -4.02 42.90
CA GLY A 186 -10.16 -3.41 41.79
C GLY A 186 -9.99 -1.93 42.12
N GLU A 187 -8.75 -1.48 42.24
CA GLU A 187 -8.43 -0.07 42.46
C GLU A 187 -9.04 0.73 41.31
N LYS A 188 -9.98 1.62 41.65
CA LYS A 188 -10.48 2.60 40.67
C LYS A 188 -9.28 3.38 40.18
N SER A 189 -9.03 3.35 38.90
CA SER A 189 -7.96 4.13 38.25
C SER A 189 -8.02 5.59 38.71
N ARG A 190 -6.85 6.17 39.03
CA ARG A 190 -6.73 7.57 39.40
C ARG A 190 -6.83 8.51 38.17
N THR A 191 -6.76 7.97 36.98
CA THR A 191 -6.73 8.67 35.69
C THR A 191 -7.75 8.07 34.71
N PRO A 192 -9.07 8.06 35.00
CA PRO A 192 -10.06 7.40 34.16
C PRO A 192 -10.22 8.05 32.78
N VAL A 193 -10.03 9.37 32.66
CA VAL A 193 -10.12 10.06 31.37
C VAL A 193 -8.90 9.74 30.50
N LEU A 194 -7.70 9.76 31.09
CA LEU A 194 -6.48 9.40 30.38
C LEU A 194 -6.49 7.94 29.91
N ASP A 195 -7.02 7.04 30.74
CA ASP A 195 -7.09 5.61 30.41
C ASP A 195 -8.06 5.32 29.23
N ASN A 196 -9.04 6.21 28.96
CA ASN A 196 -9.93 6.11 27.80
C ASN A 196 -9.26 6.57 26.48
N PHE A 197 -8.30 7.47 26.57
CA PHE A 197 -7.60 8.05 25.39
C PHE A 197 -6.13 7.67 25.32
N GLY A 198 -5.65 6.82 26.23
CA GLY A 198 -4.28 6.40 26.34
C GLY A 198 -4.11 4.90 26.54
N ARG A 199 -2.93 4.40 26.16
CA ARG A 199 -2.51 3.02 26.40
C ARG A 199 -1.43 3.01 27.47
N ASP A 200 -1.66 2.36 28.59
CA ASP A 200 -0.69 2.24 29.68
C ASP A 200 0.38 1.18 29.37
N LEU A 201 1.57 1.64 28.96
CA LEU A 201 2.68 0.76 28.63
C LEU A 201 3.22 0.02 29.86
N THR A 202 3.17 0.65 31.03
CA THR A 202 3.66 0.03 32.27
C THR A 202 2.77 -1.14 32.68
N LYS A 203 1.45 -0.98 32.57
CA LYS A 203 0.50 -2.06 32.81
C LYS A 203 0.66 -3.22 31.84
N LEU A 204 0.90 -2.92 30.57
CA LEU A 204 1.18 -3.94 29.56
C LEU A 204 2.50 -4.67 29.82
N ALA A 205 3.51 -3.95 30.34
CA ALA A 205 4.76 -4.54 30.77
C ALA A 205 4.56 -5.49 31.98
N GLU A 206 3.68 -5.14 32.92
CA GLU A 206 3.31 -6.00 34.04
C GLU A 206 2.56 -7.26 33.60
N GLU A 207 1.75 -7.14 32.54
CA GLU A 207 0.98 -8.25 31.96
C GLU A 207 1.82 -9.09 30.95
N ASP A 208 3.12 -8.79 30.80
CA ASP A 208 4.08 -9.45 29.87
C ASP A 208 3.61 -9.44 28.40
N LYS A 209 2.92 -8.34 28.02
CA LYS A 209 2.36 -8.15 26.67
C LYS A 209 3.27 -7.34 25.73
N LEU A 210 4.35 -6.76 26.28
CA LEU A 210 5.32 -6.00 25.48
C LEU A 210 6.44 -6.91 24.98
N ASP A 211 7.02 -6.53 23.84
CA ASP A 211 8.17 -7.22 23.28
C ASP A 211 9.46 -6.86 24.00
N PRO A 212 10.41 -7.79 24.15
CA PRO A 212 11.73 -7.48 24.68
C PRO A 212 12.47 -6.55 23.71
N ILE A 213 13.04 -5.48 24.25
CA ILE A 213 13.72 -4.46 23.47
C ILE A 213 15.20 -4.70 23.44
N ILE A 214 15.78 -4.73 22.25
CA ILE A 214 17.20 -5.03 21.98
C ILE A 214 17.86 -3.84 21.31
N GLY A 215 19.13 -3.62 21.65
CA GLY A 215 20.00 -2.64 20.99
C GLY A 215 19.71 -1.18 21.34
N ARG A 216 18.78 -0.89 22.27
CA ARG A 216 18.36 0.48 22.65
C ARG A 216 18.75 0.89 24.07
N ASP A 217 19.72 0.19 24.66
CA ASP A 217 20.15 0.43 26.05
C ASP A 217 20.63 1.84 26.30
N LYS A 218 21.41 2.39 25.37
CA LYS A 218 21.97 3.75 25.46
C LYS A 218 20.91 4.84 25.41
N GLU A 219 19.96 4.68 24.47
CA GLU A 219 18.85 5.63 24.28
C GLU A 219 17.90 5.59 25.47
N ILE A 220 17.52 4.39 25.96
CA ILE A 220 16.65 4.23 27.15
C ILE A 220 17.34 4.81 28.39
N GLU A 221 18.63 4.55 28.59
CA GLU A 221 19.39 5.15 29.69
C GLU A 221 19.43 6.68 29.58
N ARG A 222 19.64 7.20 28.36
CA ARG A 222 19.65 8.64 28.13
C ARG A 222 18.29 9.28 28.38
N VAL A 223 17.18 8.63 27.98
CA VAL A 223 15.81 9.07 28.29
C VAL A 223 15.58 9.09 29.79
N ALA A 224 15.99 8.02 30.52
CA ALA A 224 15.87 7.95 31.97
C ALA A 224 16.68 9.04 32.68
N GLN A 225 17.91 9.33 32.20
CA GLN A 225 18.73 10.44 32.69
C GLN A 225 18.06 11.80 32.50
N VAL A 226 17.49 12.04 31.31
CA VAL A 226 16.78 13.30 31.00
C VAL A 226 15.55 13.46 31.87
N LEU A 227 14.71 12.44 32.03
CA LEU A 227 13.54 12.44 32.90
C LEU A 227 13.87 12.71 34.37
N SER A 228 15.07 12.33 34.82
CA SER A 228 15.56 12.54 36.20
C SER A 228 16.08 13.96 36.44
N ARG A 229 16.15 14.84 35.43
CA ARG A 229 16.69 16.21 35.58
C ARG A 229 15.67 17.13 36.23
N ARG A 230 16.18 18.17 36.93
CA ARG A 230 15.32 19.22 37.54
C ARG A 230 14.70 20.17 36.49
N LYS A 231 15.43 20.43 35.39
CA LYS A 231 14.98 21.32 34.29
C LYS A 231 15.30 20.64 32.98
N LYS A 232 14.52 20.90 31.92
CA LYS A 232 14.60 20.22 30.63
C LYS A 232 14.50 18.69 30.82
N ASN A 233 13.48 18.28 31.56
CA ASN A 233 13.22 16.90 31.92
C ASN A 233 12.30 16.17 30.96
N ASN A 234 12.01 16.75 29.81
CA ASN A 234 11.21 16.13 28.76
C ASN A 234 12.15 15.71 27.62
N PRO A 235 12.43 14.42 27.43
CA PRO A 235 13.18 13.96 26.27
C PRO A 235 12.30 14.01 24.99
N ILE A 236 12.93 14.32 23.87
CA ILE A 236 12.32 14.16 22.56
C ILE A 236 13.18 13.23 21.72
N LEU A 237 12.59 12.12 21.28
CA LEU A 237 13.21 11.12 20.43
C LEU A 237 13.15 11.60 18.99
N ILE A 238 14.31 11.78 18.37
CA ILE A 238 14.42 12.28 17.00
C ILE A 238 15.09 11.21 16.15
N GLY A 239 14.42 10.77 15.11
CA GLY A 239 14.92 9.76 14.18
C GLY A 239 13.97 9.54 13.02
N GLU A 240 14.46 8.87 12.00
CA GLU A 240 13.66 8.53 10.83
C GLU A 240 12.46 7.65 11.17
N PRO A 241 11.41 7.60 10.33
CA PRO A 241 10.31 6.65 10.51
C PRO A 241 10.81 5.20 10.53
N GLY A 242 10.22 4.36 11.40
CA GLY A 242 10.57 2.94 11.46
C GLY A 242 11.86 2.57 12.21
N VAL A 243 12.59 3.56 12.81
CA VAL A 243 13.80 3.23 13.58
C VAL A 243 13.52 2.71 15.00
N GLY A 244 12.25 2.60 15.41
CA GLY A 244 11.88 2.06 16.73
C GLY A 244 11.83 3.10 17.85
N LYS A 245 11.39 4.34 17.58
CA LYS A 245 11.20 5.38 18.62
C LYS A 245 10.20 4.96 19.70
N THR A 246 9.09 4.36 19.32
CA THR A 246 8.04 3.85 20.23
C THR A 246 8.57 2.72 21.11
N ALA A 247 9.42 1.84 20.56
CA ALA A 247 10.06 0.76 21.30
C ALA A 247 10.90 1.27 22.48
N ILE A 248 11.54 2.45 22.37
CA ILE A 248 12.31 3.05 23.46
C ILE A 248 11.40 3.39 24.65
N ALA A 249 10.19 3.89 24.40
CA ALA A 249 9.21 4.17 25.47
C ALA A 249 8.70 2.87 26.13
N GLU A 250 8.46 1.83 25.33
CA GLU A 250 8.10 0.49 25.81
C GLU A 250 9.24 -0.13 26.65
N GLY A 251 10.49 0.00 26.18
CA GLY A 251 11.67 -0.44 26.92
C GLY A 251 11.88 0.29 28.26
N LEU A 252 11.56 1.57 28.28
CA LEU A 252 11.57 2.32 29.55
C LEU A 252 10.50 1.77 30.51
N ALA A 253 9.28 1.49 30.02
CA ALA A 253 8.22 0.89 30.82
C ALA A 253 8.63 -0.48 31.39
N LEU A 254 9.20 -1.36 30.55
CA LEU A 254 9.76 -2.65 30.99
C LEU A 254 10.83 -2.50 32.07
N ARG A 255 11.76 -1.55 31.91
CA ARG A 255 12.80 -1.30 32.92
C ARG A 255 12.25 -0.70 34.21
N ILE A 256 11.19 0.10 34.17
CA ILE A 256 10.51 0.61 35.37
C ILE A 256 9.89 -0.56 36.14
N VAL A 257 9.17 -1.46 35.50
CA VAL A 257 8.58 -2.64 36.13
C VAL A 257 9.65 -3.56 36.71
N GLN A 258 10.73 -3.79 35.97
CA GLN A 258 11.87 -4.59 36.41
C GLN A 258 12.76 -3.89 37.47
N LYS A 259 12.45 -2.63 37.83
CA LYS A 259 13.25 -1.79 38.74
C LYS A 259 14.71 -1.59 38.30
N LYS A 260 14.98 -1.66 37.00
CA LYS A 260 16.30 -1.46 36.39
C LYS A 260 16.50 -0.01 35.93
N VAL A 261 15.94 0.96 36.63
CA VAL A 261 16.04 2.40 36.37
C VAL A 261 16.43 3.15 37.66
N SER A 262 16.69 4.45 37.56
CA SER A 262 16.93 5.30 38.72
C SER A 262 15.74 5.26 39.69
N ARG A 263 16.00 5.34 41.00
CA ARG A 263 14.98 5.36 42.06
C ARG A 263 13.91 6.43 41.87
N ILE A 264 14.24 7.53 41.21
CA ILE A 264 13.32 8.63 40.90
C ILE A 264 12.16 8.19 39.96
N LEU A 265 12.42 7.16 39.15
CA LEU A 265 11.46 6.63 38.18
C LEU A 265 10.69 5.40 38.72
N PHE A 266 10.97 4.95 39.94
CA PHE A 266 10.25 3.83 40.57
C PHE A 266 8.78 4.22 40.78
N GLY A 267 7.86 3.34 40.36
CA GLY A 267 6.41 3.55 40.48
C GLY A 267 5.84 4.60 39.50
N LYS A 268 6.64 5.07 38.53
CA LYS A 268 6.12 5.88 37.44
C LYS A 268 5.38 5.01 36.44
N ARG A 269 4.34 5.59 35.83
CA ARG A 269 3.53 4.98 34.77
C ARG A 269 3.82 5.68 33.45
N VAL A 270 4.15 4.93 32.42
CA VAL A 270 4.32 5.45 31.06
C VAL A 270 3.02 5.19 30.30
N VAL A 271 2.36 6.26 29.88
CA VAL A 271 1.07 6.18 29.17
C VAL A 271 1.22 6.85 27.80
N THR A 272 0.94 6.10 26.75
CA THR A 272 0.90 6.64 25.37
C THR A 272 -0.41 7.39 25.17
N LEU A 273 -0.36 8.62 24.70
CA LEU A 273 -1.54 9.41 24.35
C LEU A 273 -1.87 9.21 22.86
N ASP A 274 -3.08 8.73 22.59
CA ASP A 274 -3.61 8.64 21.24
C ASP A 274 -4.36 9.92 20.86
N LEU A 275 -3.69 10.76 20.06
CA LEU A 275 -4.26 12.02 19.59
C LEU A 275 -5.41 11.82 18.61
N ALA A 276 -5.37 10.75 17.81
CA ALA A 276 -6.42 10.44 16.86
C ALA A 276 -7.73 10.12 17.59
N SER A 277 -7.67 9.34 18.67
CA SER A 277 -8.83 9.03 19.54
C SER A 277 -9.39 10.26 20.24
N LEU A 278 -8.55 11.25 20.60
CA LEU A 278 -9.01 12.51 21.18
C LEU A 278 -9.77 13.39 20.16
N VAL A 279 -9.40 13.36 18.90
CA VAL A 279 -10.04 14.10 17.82
C VAL A 279 -11.27 13.36 17.27
N ALA A 280 -11.27 12.04 17.30
CA ALA A 280 -12.36 11.23 16.78
C ALA A 280 -13.71 11.60 17.44
N GLY A 281 -14.75 11.81 16.61
CA GLY A 281 -16.10 12.17 17.06
C GLY A 281 -16.27 13.62 17.54
N THR A 282 -15.24 14.48 17.47
CA THR A 282 -15.39 15.90 17.79
C THR A 282 -15.83 16.69 16.55
N LYS A 283 -17.09 17.17 16.54
CA LYS A 283 -17.59 18.03 15.46
C LYS A 283 -17.16 19.49 15.61
N TYR A 284 -16.80 19.91 16.81
CA TYR A 284 -16.45 21.30 17.14
C TYR A 284 -15.13 21.36 17.90
N ARG A 285 -14.32 22.36 17.60
CA ARG A 285 -13.04 22.65 18.27
C ARG A 285 -13.13 22.63 19.81
N GLY A 286 -14.23 23.14 20.36
CA GLY A 286 -14.45 23.19 21.82
C GLY A 286 -14.50 21.82 22.49
N GLN A 287 -15.02 20.80 21.84
CA GLN A 287 -15.10 19.44 22.41
C GLN A 287 -13.71 18.80 22.53
N PHE A 288 -12.85 18.97 21.55
CA PHE A 288 -11.45 18.54 21.63
C PHE A 288 -10.70 19.28 22.74
N GLU A 289 -10.89 20.60 22.84
CA GLU A 289 -10.27 21.41 23.87
C GLU A 289 -10.73 20.99 25.27
N GLU A 290 -12.01 20.65 25.47
CA GLU A 290 -12.54 20.08 26.72
C GLU A 290 -11.93 18.73 27.08
N ARG A 291 -11.88 17.78 26.14
CA ARG A 291 -11.26 16.47 26.36
C ARG A 291 -9.80 16.62 26.73
N MET A 292 -9.05 17.42 25.96
CA MET A 292 -7.64 17.69 26.21
C MET A 292 -7.43 18.34 27.58
N LYS A 293 -8.27 19.31 27.96
CA LYS A 293 -8.22 19.95 29.29
C LYS A 293 -8.51 18.96 30.42
N ALA A 294 -9.44 18.04 30.23
CA ALA A 294 -9.73 16.97 31.20
C ALA A 294 -8.52 16.04 31.39
N VAL A 295 -7.91 15.59 30.29
CA VAL A 295 -6.67 14.78 30.32
C VAL A 295 -5.54 15.54 31.01
N MET A 296 -5.33 16.80 30.68
CA MET A 296 -4.28 17.64 31.29
C MET A 296 -4.49 17.80 32.80
N ASN A 297 -5.71 18.05 33.24
CA ASN A 297 -6.06 18.19 34.67
C ASN A 297 -5.84 16.88 35.47
N GLU A 298 -6.02 15.71 34.84
CA GLU A 298 -5.71 14.43 35.47
C GLU A 298 -4.20 14.21 35.59
N ILE A 299 -3.44 14.51 34.53
CA ILE A 299 -1.98 14.37 34.54
C ILE A 299 -1.34 15.31 35.57
N GLU A 300 -1.80 16.57 35.67
CA GLU A 300 -1.33 17.54 36.67
C GLU A 300 -1.52 17.03 38.12
N LYS A 301 -2.61 16.27 38.36
CA LYS A 301 -2.91 15.67 39.68
C LYS A 301 -2.19 14.35 39.92
N SER A 302 -1.61 13.76 38.88
CA SER A 302 -1.00 12.43 38.91
C SER A 302 0.48 12.51 38.51
N PRO A 303 1.37 12.99 39.39
CA PRO A 303 2.79 13.17 39.10
C PRO A 303 3.57 11.87 38.82
N GLU A 304 2.94 10.73 39.06
CA GLU A 304 3.45 9.41 38.69
C GLU A 304 3.38 9.12 37.18
N VAL A 305 2.57 9.86 36.42
CA VAL A 305 2.38 9.63 34.98
C VAL A 305 3.47 10.31 34.18
N ILE A 306 4.07 9.56 33.26
CA ILE A 306 4.94 10.04 32.19
C ILE A 306 4.18 9.84 30.88
N LEU A 307 3.87 10.92 30.19
CA LEU A 307 3.14 10.90 28.95
C LEU A 307 4.10 10.58 27.79
N PHE A 308 3.79 9.59 26.97
CA PHE A 308 4.46 9.36 25.69
C PHE A 308 3.56 9.87 24.56
N ILE A 309 4.11 10.75 23.72
CA ILE A 309 3.38 11.33 22.59
C ILE A 309 4.18 11.03 21.34
N ASP A 310 3.64 10.11 20.55
CA ASP A 310 4.17 9.88 19.22
C ASP A 310 3.75 11.00 18.26
N GLU A 311 4.56 11.26 17.26
CA GLU A 311 4.33 12.37 16.33
C GLU A 311 4.04 13.72 17.02
N LEU A 312 4.86 14.08 18.00
CA LEU A 312 4.66 15.30 18.81
C LEU A 312 4.43 16.57 17.98
N HIS A 313 4.94 16.61 16.74
CA HIS A 313 4.75 17.72 15.80
C HIS A 313 3.27 17.92 15.44
N THR A 314 2.42 16.90 15.50
CA THR A 314 0.99 17.00 15.21
C THR A 314 0.26 17.90 16.22
N ILE A 315 0.71 17.92 17.47
CA ILE A 315 0.18 18.82 18.49
C ILE A 315 0.57 20.28 18.21
N VAL A 316 1.78 20.50 17.66
CA VAL A 316 2.37 21.82 17.50
C VAL A 316 2.08 22.43 16.12
N GLY A 317 2.02 21.57 15.09
CA GLY A 317 1.91 22.00 13.68
C GLY A 317 0.51 22.19 13.15
N ALA A 318 -0.49 21.76 13.86
CA ALA A 318 -1.89 21.82 13.44
C ALA A 318 -2.48 23.25 13.29
N GLY A 319 -1.69 24.32 13.45
CA GLY A 319 -2.11 25.71 13.42
C GLY A 319 -1.95 26.49 12.10
N GLY A 320 -1.50 25.87 11.00
CA GLY A 320 -1.09 26.57 9.77
C GLY A 320 -2.16 26.83 8.71
N ALA A 321 -3.29 26.13 8.71
CA ALA A 321 -4.41 26.36 7.80
C ALA A 321 -5.63 26.77 8.61
N SER A 322 -6.41 27.74 8.14
CA SER A 322 -7.59 28.29 8.81
C SER A 322 -8.55 27.18 9.26
N GLY A 323 -8.49 26.80 10.55
CA GLY A 323 -9.39 25.79 11.14
C GLY A 323 -8.72 24.65 11.90
N SER A 324 -7.40 24.54 11.92
CA SER A 324 -6.70 23.43 12.58
C SER A 324 -6.60 23.63 14.12
N LEU A 325 -6.60 22.51 14.82
CA LEU A 325 -6.65 22.34 16.27
C LEU A 325 -5.28 22.74 16.88
N ASP A 326 -5.18 23.89 17.53
CA ASP A 326 -3.95 24.34 18.21
C ASP A 326 -3.92 23.84 19.65
N ALA A 327 -3.59 22.54 19.82
CA ALA A 327 -3.39 21.93 21.13
C ALA A 327 -2.11 22.43 21.82
N SER A 328 -1.17 23.01 21.08
CA SER A 328 0.12 23.44 21.62
C SER A 328 -0.03 24.52 22.71
N ASN A 329 -1.01 25.40 22.56
CA ASN A 329 -1.28 26.46 23.54
C ASN A 329 -1.76 25.93 24.89
N MET A 330 -2.31 24.73 24.93
CA MET A 330 -2.74 24.08 26.18
C MET A 330 -1.57 23.34 26.85
N PHE A 331 -0.70 22.68 26.06
CA PHE A 331 0.47 21.99 26.60
C PHE A 331 1.60 22.92 27.06
N LYS A 332 1.83 24.02 26.37
CA LYS A 332 2.93 24.96 26.64
C LYS A 332 2.98 25.46 28.09
N PRO A 333 1.86 25.89 28.74
CA PRO A 333 1.88 26.34 30.12
C PRO A 333 2.26 25.23 31.10
N ALA A 334 1.68 24.05 30.98
CA ALA A 334 1.93 22.92 31.86
C ALA A 334 3.37 22.36 31.74
N LEU A 335 3.88 22.22 30.53
CA LEU A 335 5.28 21.91 30.25
C LEU A 335 6.22 23.02 30.78
N ALA A 336 5.79 24.29 30.70
CA ALA A 336 6.58 25.44 31.16
C ALA A 336 6.73 25.45 32.68
N ARG A 337 5.67 25.09 33.40
CA ARG A 337 5.67 24.99 34.85
C ARG A 337 6.34 23.72 35.38
N GLY A 338 6.57 22.73 34.53
CA GLY A 338 7.11 21.43 34.90
C GLY A 338 6.10 20.53 35.61
N GLU A 339 4.84 20.78 35.46
CA GLU A 339 3.73 20.03 36.06
C GLU A 339 3.50 18.69 35.36
N ILE A 340 3.98 18.57 34.12
CA ILE A 340 3.84 17.38 33.28
C ILE A 340 5.24 16.90 32.84
N GLN A 341 5.44 15.60 32.90
CA GLN A 341 6.58 14.90 32.27
C GLN A 341 6.12 14.24 30.98
N CYS A 342 6.86 14.52 29.88
CA CYS A 342 6.51 14.03 28.56
C CYS A 342 7.75 13.49 27.83
N ILE A 343 7.58 12.38 27.12
CA ILE A 343 8.49 11.85 26.13
C ILE A 343 7.86 12.11 24.77
N GLY A 344 8.46 12.92 23.92
CA GLY A 344 8.00 13.14 22.56
C GLY A 344 8.75 12.25 21.57
N ALA A 345 8.12 11.89 20.45
CA ALA A 345 8.80 11.29 19.31
C ALA A 345 8.47 12.07 18.04
N THR A 346 9.44 12.25 17.14
CA THR A 346 9.27 12.99 15.87
C THR A 346 10.43 12.69 14.93
N THR A 347 10.36 13.16 13.69
CA THR A 347 11.49 13.17 12.76
C THR A 347 12.34 14.44 12.91
N LEU A 348 13.55 14.44 12.34
CA LEU A 348 14.45 15.60 12.42
C LEU A 348 13.88 16.82 11.68
N ASP A 349 13.25 16.59 10.54
CA ASP A 349 12.68 17.67 9.71
C ASP A 349 11.47 18.30 10.38
N GLU A 350 10.57 17.50 10.94
CA GLU A 350 9.41 17.95 11.71
C GLU A 350 9.83 18.67 12.99
N TYR A 351 10.88 18.17 13.68
CA TYR A 351 11.45 18.85 14.83
C TYR A 351 11.91 20.27 14.47
N ARG A 352 12.68 20.42 13.38
CA ARG A 352 13.17 21.73 12.90
C ARG A 352 12.03 22.63 12.45
N GLN A 353 11.03 22.06 11.80
CA GLN A 353 9.93 22.85 11.25
C GLN A 353 8.97 23.38 12.32
N TYR A 354 8.61 22.57 13.31
CA TYR A 354 7.53 22.84 14.25
C TYR A 354 8.00 23.10 15.69
N ILE A 355 9.03 22.43 16.17
CA ILE A 355 9.43 22.49 17.58
C ILE A 355 10.61 23.44 17.81
N GLU A 356 11.64 23.39 16.98
CA GLU A 356 12.82 24.25 17.11
C GLU A 356 12.52 25.73 16.92
N LYS A 357 11.59 26.07 16.02
CA LYS A 357 11.11 27.45 15.79
C LYS A 357 10.32 28.00 16.96
N ASP A 358 9.71 27.14 17.76
CA ASP A 358 9.01 27.54 18.98
C ASP A 358 9.99 27.59 20.16
N GLY A 359 10.50 28.78 20.47
CA GLY A 359 11.48 28.96 21.54
C GLY A 359 10.98 28.56 22.95
N ALA A 360 9.67 28.45 23.17
CA ALA A 360 9.12 27.99 24.43
C ALA A 360 9.22 26.47 24.57
N LEU A 361 8.93 25.72 23.50
CA LEU A 361 9.05 24.27 23.45
C LEU A 361 10.53 23.82 23.38
N ALA A 362 11.33 24.42 22.51
CA ALA A 362 12.74 24.08 22.34
C ALA A 362 13.55 24.17 23.66
N ARG A 363 13.16 25.08 24.57
CA ARG A 363 13.80 25.21 25.89
C ARG A 363 13.36 24.14 26.90
N ARG A 364 12.30 23.39 26.62
CA ARG A 364 11.71 22.39 27.52
C ARG A 364 12.06 20.96 27.15
N PHE A 365 12.28 20.71 25.87
CA PHE A 365 12.66 19.40 25.37
C PHE A 365 14.19 19.25 25.29
N GLN A 366 14.65 18.03 25.56
CA GLN A 366 16.04 17.62 25.35
C GLN A 366 16.08 16.56 24.24
N MET A 367 16.80 16.86 23.18
CA MET A 367 16.97 15.96 22.05
C MET A 367 17.70 14.68 22.44
N VAL A 368 17.19 13.55 21.97
CA VAL A 368 17.80 12.22 22.01
C VAL A 368 17.72 11.68 20.59
N MET A 369 18.86 11.56 19.92
CA MET A 369 18.92 11.01 18.56
C MET A 369 18.74 9.50 18.62
N VAL A 370 17.96 8.99 17.65
CA VAL A 370 17.66 7.56 17.49
C VAL A 370 18.05 7.18 16.06
N ASP A 371 19.18 6.51 15.92
CA ASP A 371 19.66 6.04 14.63
C ASP A 371 19.00 4.70 14.25
N ALA A 372 19.04 4.33 12.97
CA ALA A 372 18.61 3.01 12.51
C ALA A 372 19.47 1.92 13.18
N THR A 373 18.87 0.75 13.43
CA THR A 373 19.59 -0.39 13.97
C THR A 373 20.56 -0.97 12.95
N SER A 374 21.66 -1.55 13.43
CA SER A 374 22.56 -2.30 12.57
C SER A 374 21.90 -3.59 12.09
N PRO A 375 22.37 -4.20 10.98
CA PRO A 375 21.88 -5.51 10.53
C PRO A 375 22.00 -6.59 11.61
N GLU A 376 23.07 -6.57 12.41
CA GLU A 376 23.30 -7.55 13.49
C GLU A 376 22.30 -7.36 14.64
N GLU A 377 22.04 -6.13 15.06
CA GLU A 377 21.03 -5.81 16.07
C GLU A 377 19.64 -6.16 15.56
N THR A 378 19.34 -5.88 14.28
CA THR A 378 18.07 -6.22 13.65
C THR A 378 17.84 -7.72 13.63
N LEU A 379 18.87 -8.52 13.32
CA LEU A 379 18.77 -9.98 13.36
C LEU A 379 18.34 -10.47 14.76
N GLN A 380 18.97 -9.93 15.82
CA GLN A 380 18.60 -10.26 17.20
C GLN A 380 17.16 -9.85 17.53
N ILE A 381 16.71 -8.69 17.02
CA ILE A 381 15.33 -8.24 17.20
C ILE A 381 14.37 -9.23 16.56
N LEU A 382 14.60 -9.59 15.29
CA LEU A 382 13.74 -10.54 14.57
C LEU A 382 13.70 -11.90 15.26
N ASP A 383 14.84 -12.41 15.73
CA ASP A 383 14.91 -13.68 16.46
C ASP A 383 14.06 -13.69 17.76
N ASN A 384 13.96 -12.54 18.43
CA ASN A 384 13.17 -12.44 19.64
C ASN A 384 11.65 -12.25 19.41
N ILE A 385 11.27 -11.68 18.29
CA ILE A 385 9.84 -11.44 17.97
C ILE A 385 9.25 -12.56 17.11
N LYS A 386 10.08 -13.41 16.47
CA LYS A 386 9.65 -14.45 15.54
C LYS A 386 8.53 -15.34 16.07
N ASP A 387 8.61 -15.75 17.34
CA ASP A 387 7.63 -16.67 17.94
C ASP A 387 6.20 -16.11 17.92
N LYS A 388 6.06 -14.77 18.03
CA LYS A 388 4.74 -14.11 17.93
C LYS A 388 4.20 -14.16 16.52
N TYR A 389 5.05 -13.90 15.52
CA TYR A 389 4.68 -13.97 14.10
C TYR A 389 4.44 -15.41 13.64
N GLU A 390 5.24 -16.37 14.13
CA GLU A 390 5.02 -17.81 13.91
C GLU A 390 3.66 -18.27 14.42
N ASN A 391 3.29 -17.82 15.61
CA ASN A 391 1.98 -18.14 16.20
C ASN A 391 0.83 -17.43 15.48
N HIS A 392 1.06 -16.21 14.97
CA HIS A 392 0.04 -15.44 14.26
C HIS A 392 -0.28 -16.02 12.89
N HIS A 393 0.77 -16.37 12.13
CA HIS A 393 0.64 -16.87 10.76
C HIS A 393 0.61 -18.40 10.66
N HIS A 394 0.77 -19.12 11.78
CA HIS A 394 0.90 -20.59 11.82
C HIS A 394 2.03 -21.11 10.91
N VAL A 395 3.20 -20.45 10.95
CA VAL A 395 4.40 -20.80 10.19
C VAL A 395 5.59 -20.99 11.12
N ASN A 396 6.72 -21.52 10.60
CA ASN A 396 8.01 -21.53 11.26
C ASN A 396 9.03 -20.87 10.34
N TYR A 397 9.78 -19.88 10.85
CA TYR A 397 10.85 -19.24 10.09
C TYR A 397 12.16 -20.01 10.26
N THR A 398 12.80 -20.34 9.14
CA THR A 398 14.16 -20.89 9.20
C THR A 398 15.16 -19.79 9.58
N PRO A 399 16.31 -20.10 10.21
CA PRO A 399 17.34 -19.11 10.52
C PRO A 399 17.85 -18.38 9.28
N GLU A 400 17.91 -19.09 8.14
CA GLU A 400 18.29 -18.55 6.85
C GLU A 400 17.25 -17.51 6.37
N ALA A 401 15.96 -17.79 6.55
CA ALA A 401 14.88 -16.84 6.20
C ALA A 401 14.97 -15.57 7.02
N ILE A 402 15.22 -15.65 8.32
CA ILE A 402 15.39 -14.47 9.19
C ILE A 402 16.60 -13.65 8.76
N SER A 403 17.74 -14.32 8.49
CA SER A 403 18.92 -13.66 7.97
C SER A 403 18.66 -12.98 6.62
N ALA A 404 17.90 -13.66 5.73
CA ALA A 404 17.49 -13.12 4.44
C ALA A 404 16.55 -11.90 4.59
N CYS A 405 15.61 -11.88 5.56
CA CYS A 405 14.76 -10.73 5.84
C CYS A 405 15.59 -9.48 6.12
N VAL A 406 16.65 -9.60 6.90
CA VAL A 406 17.54 -8.47 7.20
C VAL A 406 18.41 -8.10 6.01
N ALA A 407 19.13 -9.06 5.43
CA ALA A 407 20.11 -8.80 4.37
C ALA A 407 19.44 -8.27 3.08
N LEU A 408 18.32 -8.88 2.68
CA LEU A 408 17.64 -8.49 1.45
C LEU A 408 16.86 -7.18 1.62
N SER A 409 16.22 -6.96 2.77
CA SER A 409 15.53 -5.68 3.03
C SER A 409 16.53 -4.52 3.11
N ASP A 410 17.70 -4.73 3.73
CA ASP A 410 18.72 -3.68 3.81
C ASP A 410 19.31 -3.34 2.44
N ARG A 411 19.49 -4.35 1.61
CA ARG A 411 20.05 -4.19 0.26
C ARG A 411 19.05 -3.60 -0.74
N TYR A 412 17.77 -3.98 -0.66
CA TYR A 412 16.79 -3.73 -1.73
C TYR A 412 15.71 -2.74 -1.38
N ILE A 413 15.41 -2.51 -0.09
CA ILE A 413 14.44 -1.50 0.36
C ILE A 413 15.21 -0.29 0.88
N SER A 414 15.30 0.77 0.07
CA SER A 414 16.10 1.97 0.37
C SER A 414 15.28 3.13 0.92
N ASP A 415 13.95 3.07 0.83
CA ASP A 415 13.03 4.13 1.27
C ASP A 415 12.60 4.00 2.73
N ARG A 416 12.97 2.91 3.40
CA ARG A 416 12.67 2.61 4.81
C ARG A 416 13.92 2.22 5.58
N PHE A 417 13.83 2.26 6.90
CA PHE A 417 14.95 2.01 7.81
C PHE A 417 14.78 0.71 8.59
N LEU A 418 15.89 0.11 8.99
CA LEU A 418 15.91 -0.99 9.94
C LEU A 418 15.52 -0.49 11.35
N PRO A 419 14.79 -1.29 12.14
CA PRO A 419 14.40 -2.68 11.91
C PRO A 419 13.08 -2.86 11.15
N ASP A 420 12.26 -1.82 11.01
CA ASP A 420 10.87 -1.84 10.52
C ASP A 420 10.73 -2.56 9.16
N LYS A 421 11.57 -2.19 8.17
CA LYS A 421 11.54 -2.84 6.85
C LYS A 421 11.82 -4.34 6.88
N ALA A 422 12.62 -4.83 7.82
CA ALA A 422 12.92 -6.26 7.96
C ALA A 422 11.78 -6.99 8.67
N ILE A 423 11.12 -6.34 9.62
CA ILE A 423 9.92 -6.84 10.31
C ILE A 423 8.77 -6.96 9.31
N ASP A 424 8.52 -5.94 8.49
CA ASP A 424 7.50 -5.95 7.44
C ASP A 424 7.70 -7.12 6.46
N VAL A 425 8.94 -7.33 6.02
CA VAL A 425 9.28 -8.45 5.12
C VAL A 425 9.02 -9.80 5.79
N MET A 426 9.36 -9.95 7.07
CA MET A 426 9.10 -11.17 7.83
C MET A 426 7.60 -11.43 7.96
N ASP A 427 6.82 -10.41 8.32
CA ASP A 427 5.37 -10.47 8.48
C ASP A 427 4.68 -10.86 7.15
N GLU A 428 5.04 -10.20 6.06
CA GLU A 428 4.48 -10.48 4.74
C GLU A 428 4.89 -11.88 4.21
N ALA A 429 6.11 -12.33 4.51
CA ALA A 429 6.56 -13.68 4.13
C ALA A 429 5.76 -14.76 4.86
N GLY A 430 5.50 -14.59 6.15
CA GLY A 430 4.65 -15.48 6.93
C GLY A 430 3.22 -15.52 6.42
N ALA A 431 2.62 -14.35 6.21
CA ALA A 431 1.26 -14.23 5.68
C ALA A 431 1.12 -14.91 4.30
N ARG A 432 2.09 -14.69 3.40
CA ARG A 432 2.07 -15.27 2.05
C ARG A 432 2.23 -16.78 2.05
N VAL A 433 3.15 -17.32 2.85
CA VAL A 433 3.33 -18.78 2.96
C VAL A 433 2.08 -19.43 3.53
N HIS A 434 1.46 -18.81 4.53
CA HIS A 434 0.19 -19.27 5.08
C HIS A 434 -0.91 -19.30 4.01
N ILE A 435 -1.15 -18.21 3.31
CA ILE A 435 -2.20 -18.09 2.27
C ILE A 435 -1.96 -19.07 1.12
N ASN A 436 -0.72 -19.19 0.62
CA ASN A 436 -0.40 -20.06 -0.51
C ASN A 436 -0.54 -21.55 -0.20
N ASN A 437 -0.44 -21.94 1.05
CA ASN A 437 -0.52 -23.32 1.49
C ASN A 437 -1.90 -23.72 2.06
N ILE A 438 -2.85 -22.78 2.16
CA ILE A 438 -4.24 -23.09 2.45
C ILE A 438 -4.91 -23.64 1.19
N ASN A 439 -4.75 -24.93 0.95
CA ASN A 439 -5.50 -25.63 -0.09
C ASN A 439 -6.79 -26.17 0.52
N VAL A 440 -7.93 -25.77 -0.03
CA VAL A 440 -9.22 -26.35 0.34
C VAL A 440 -9.23 -27.79 -0.17
N PRO A 441 -9.47 -28.81 0.67
CA PRO A 441 -9.55 -30.19 0.23
C PRO A 441 -10.63 -30.34 -0.87
N SER A 442 -10.34 -31.15 -1.89
CA SER A 442 -11.28 -31.44 -2.98
C SER A 442 -12.63 -31.98 -2.47
N ILE A 443 -12.61 -32.71 -1.36
CA ILE A 443 -13.82 -33.24 -0.70
C ILE A 443 -14.79 -32.11 -0.33
N ILE A 444 -14.31 -30.97 0.13
CA ILE A 444 -15.13 -29.82 0.50
C ILE A 444 -15.75 -29.19 -0.75
N THR A 445 -14.96 -29.01 -1.82
CA THR A 445 -15.46 -28.48 -3.09
C THR A 445 -16.45 -29.43 -3.75
N ASP A 446 -16.18 -30.73 -3.73
CA ASP A 446 -17.10 -31.75 -4.26
C ASP A 446 -18.44 -31.80 -3.50
N LEU A 447 -18.41 -31.63 -2.16
CA LEU A 447 -19.63 -31.58 -1.35
C LEU A 447 -20.40 -30.28 -1.59
N GLU A 448 -19.72 -29.13 -1.79
CA GLU A 448 -20.36 -27.86 -2.14
C GLU A 448 -21.04 -27.95 -3.51
N ASP A 449 -20.42 -28.57 -4.51
CA ASP A 449 -20.98 -28.80 -5.83
C ASP A 449 -22.20 -29.75 -5.76
N GLN A 450 -22.13 -30.85 -5.01
CA GLN A 450 -23.25 -31.76 -4.79
C GLN A 450 -24.43 -31.08 -4.11
N ILE A 451 -24.19 -30.24 -3.12
CA ILE A 451 -25.22 -29.46 -2.44
C ILE A 451 -25.90 -28.50 -3.45
N GLU A 452 -25.10 -27.87 -4.33
CA GLU A 452 -25.68 -26.99 -5.34
C GLU A 452 -26.50 -27.71 -6.37
N GLU A 453 -26.09 -28.91 -6.81
CA GLU A 453 -26.89 -29.78 -7.71
C GLU A 453 -28.22 -30.21 -7.06
N VAL A 454 -28.15 -30.73 -5.81
CA VAL A 454 -29.35 -31.14 -5.08
C VAL A 454 -30.30 -29.95 -4.84
N LYS A 455 -29.79 -28.75 -4.60
CA LYS A 455 -30.61 -27.52 -4.52
C LYS A 455 -31.26 -27.18 -5.84
N LYS A 456 -30.55 -27.31 -6.95
CA LYS A 456 -31.11 -27.08 -8.30
C LYS A 456 -32.21 -28.09 -8.62
N GLU A 457 -32.00 -29.38 -8.29
CA GLU A 457 -33.00 -30.43 -8.50
C GLU A 457 -34.24 -30.24 -7.60
N LYS A 458 -34.03 -29.98 -6.31
CA LYS A 458 -35.11 -29.67 -5.38
C LYS A 458 -35.99 -28.52 -5.89
N ASN A 459 -35.40 -27.44 -6.40
CA ASN A 459 -36.13 -26.31 -6.94
C ASN A 459 -36.92 -26.67 -8.20
N LYS A 460 -36.40 -27.59 -9.05
CA LYS A 460 -37.15 -28.11 -10.23
C LYS A 460 -38.34 -28.97 -9.81
N VAL A 461 -38.13 -29.85 -8.83
CA VAL A 461 -39.17 -30.76 -8.34
C VAL A 461 -40.27 -30.00 -7.59
N VAL A 462 -39.92 -28.96 -6.80
CA VAL A 462 -40.92 -28.08 -6.14
C VAL A 462 -41.77 -27.34 -7.20
N LYS A 463 -41.18 -26.87 -8.29
CA LYS A 463 -41.92 -26.24 -9.38
C LYS A 463 -42.88 -27.21 -10.08
N SER A 464 -42.58 -28.52 -10.09
CA SER A 464 -43.44 -29.57 -10.65
C SER A 464 -44.42 -30.16 -9.65
N GLN A 465 -44.58 -29.57 -8.44
CA GLN A 465 -45.53 -29.94 -7.37
C GLN A 465 -45.41 -31.39 -6.80
N LYS A 466 -44.23 -32.01 -6.96
CA LYS A 466 -43.94 -33.35 -6.43
C LYS A 466 -43.34 -33.26 -5.03
N TYR A 467 -44.19 -33.11 -4.05
CA TYR A 467 -43.77 -32.80 -2.68
C TYR A 467 -43.03 -33.95 -1.95
N GLU A 468 -43.32 -35.23 -2.27
CA GLU A 468 -42.61 -36.39 -1.68
C GLU A 468 -41.14 -36.46 -2.15
N GLU A 469 -40.89 -36.27 -3.44
CA GLU A 469 -39.56 -36.22 -4.02
C GLU A 469 -38.77 -35.00 -3.47
N ALA A 470 -39.43 -33.86 -3.30
CA ALA A 470 -38.83 -32.66 -2.70
C ALA A 470 -38.46 -32.86 -1.22
N ALA A 471 -39.21 -33.64 -0.47
CA ALA A 471 -38.88 -33.98 0.91
C ALA A 471 -37.63 -34.87 1.02
N GLN A 472 -37.51 -35.88 0.14
CA GLN A 472 -36.31 -36.73 0.05
C GLN A 472 -35.05 -35.92 -0.32
N LEU A 473 -35.15 -35.02 -1.29
CA LEU A 473 -34.05 -34.16 -1.70
C LEU A 473 -33.64 -33.18 -0.56
N ARG A 474 -34.60 -32.70 0.23
CA ARG A 474 -34.33 -31.88 1.41
C ARG A 474 -33.58 -32.65 2.48
N ASP A 475 -33.93 -33.91 2.71
CA ASP A 475 -33.24 -34.75 3.71
C ASP A 475 -31.81 -35.09 3.23
N SER A 476 -31.65 -35.30 1.94
CA SER A 476 -30.31 -35.47 1.31
C SER A 476 -29.45 -34.19 1.42
N GLU A 477 -30.02 -33.02 1.11
CA GLU A 477 -29.34 -31.72 1.27
C GLU A 477 -28.91 -31.52 2.72
N LYS A 478 -29.78 -31.84 3.70
CA LYS A 478 -29.43 -31.69 5.12
C LYS A 478 -28.29 -32.61 5.56
N LYS A 479 -28.24 -33.83 5.05
CA LYS A 479 -27.12 -34.76 5.31
C LYS A 479 -25.84 -34.28 4.71
N LEU A 480 -25.82 -33.77 3.46
CA LEU A 480 -24.64 -33.23 2.80
C LEU A 480 -24.11 -31.96 3.51
N ILE A 481 -25.00 -31.09 3.98
CA ILE A 481 -24.64 -29.92 4.78
C ILE A 481 -23.97 -30.32 6.09
N ALA A 482 -24.50 -31.33 6.79
CA ALA A 482 -23.88 -31.83 8.03
C ALA A 482 -22.50 -32.44 7.76
N GLN A 483 -22.33 -33.18 6.69
CA GLN A 483 -21.03 -33.72 6.28
C GLN A 483 -20.05 -32.60 5.92
N LEU A 484 -20.50 -31.56 5.21
CA LEU A 484 -19.70 -30.40 4.87
C LEU A 484 -19.23 -29.65 6.14
N GLU A 485 -20.09 -29.47 7.14
CA GLU A 485 -19.74 -28.84 8.42
C GLU A 485 -18.71 -29.68 9.19
N ASP A 486 -18.86 -31.01 9.23
CA ASP A 486 -17.90 -31.90 9.88
C ASP A 486 -16.53 -31.86 9.18
N GLU A 487 -16.49 -31.91 7.85
CA GLU A 487 -15.23 -31.85 7.07
C GLU A 487 -14.58 -30.45 7.16
N LYS A 488 -15.36 -29.38 7.16
CA LYS A 488 -14.84 -28.01 7.40
C LYS A 488 -14.25 -27.88 8.80
N SER A 489 -14.89 -28.45 9.81
CA SER A 489 -14.39 -28.42 11.19
C SER A 489 -13.07 -29.20 11.33
N ARG A 490 -12.95 -30.37 10.70
CA ARG A 490 -11.72 -31.15 10.67
C ARG A 490 -10.60 -30.40 9.96
N TRP A 491 -10.89 -29.84 8.81
CA TRP A 491 -9.93 -29.06 8.04
C TRP A 491 -9.46 -27.80 8.80
N GLU A 492 -10.36 -27.13 9.53
CA GLU A 492 -10.00 -26.01 10.40
C GLU A 492 -9.07 -26.44 11.54
N GLU A 493 -9.34 -27.60 12.17
CA GLU A 493 -8.46 -28.15 13.22
C GLU A 493 -7.10 -28.57 12.68
N GLU A 494 -7.06 -29.24 11.53
CA GLU A 494 -5.81 -29.63 10.85
C GLU A 494 -4.99 -28.39 10.45
N THR A 495 -5.64 -27.36 9.91
CA THR A 495 -4.97 -26.11 9.50
C THR A 495 -4.41 -25.36 10.70
N ARG A 496 -5.04 -25.41 11.88
CA ARG A 496 -4.54 -24.80 13.13
C ARG A 496 -3.31 -25.52 13.68
N THR A 497 -3.19 -26.82 13.45
CA THR A 497 -2.07 -27.60 13.97
C THR A 497 -0.87 -27.66 13.02
N LYS A 498 -1.09 -27.48 11.73
CA LYS A 498 -0.05 -27.56 10.71
C LYS A 498 0.68 -26.24 10.55
N ARG A 499 1.99 -26.25 10.79
CA ARG A 499 2.87 -25.10 10.55
C ARG A 499 3.67 -25.34 9.26
N TYR A 500 3.77 -24.28 8.46
CA TYR A 500 4.53 -24.30 7.21
C TYR A 500 5.87 -23.60 7.41
N GLU A 501 6.92 -24.12 6.78
CA GLU A 501 8.24 -23.49 6.84
C GLU A 501 8.35 -22.32 5.88
N VAL A 502 8.87 -21.20 6.39
CA VAL A 502 9.25 -20.04 5.60
C VAL A 502 10.74 -20.13 5.35
N ALA A 503 11.13 -20.39 4.10
CA ALA A 503 12.50 -20.46 3.65
C ALA A 503 13.00 -19.14 3.03
N GLU A 504 14.30 -19.04 2.75
CA GLU A 504 14.93 -17.89 2.09
C GLU A 504 14.25 -17.53 0.77
N ASP A 505 13.84 -18.53 -0.03
CA ASP A 505 13.16 -18.31 -1.32
C ASP A 505 11.82 -17.58 -1.15
N ASN A 506 11.08 -17.85 -0.08
CA ASN A 506 9.82 -17.16 0.20
C ASN A 506 10.05 -15.68 0.53
N VAL A 507 11.09 -15.39 1.30
CA VAL A 507 11.52 -14.03 1.61
C VAL A 507 11.96 -13.30 0.34
N ALA A 508 12.73 -13.95 -0.51
CA ALA A 508 13.15 -13.41 -1.79
C ALA A 508 11.97 -13.08 -2.69
N ASP A 509 10.92 -13.91 -2.71
CA ASP A 509 9.69 -13.65 -3.45
C ASP A 509 8.94 -12.42 -2.95
N VAL A 510 8.90 -12.21 -1.63
CA VAL A 510 8.26 -11.03 -1.03
C VAL A 510 9.05 -9.76 -1.41
N ILE A 511 10.37 -9.79 -1.28
CA ILE A 511 11.22 -8.67 -1.72
C ILE A 511 11.01 -8.38 -3.21
N ALA A 512 10.91 -9.42 -4.05
CA ALA A 512 10.62 -9.25 -5.48
C ALA A 512 9.28 -8.56 -5.73
N MET A 513 8.27 -8.88 -4.95
CA MET A 513 6.96 -8.28 -5.07
C MET A 513 6.96 -6.82 -4.60
N MET A 514 7.57 -6.53 -3.43
CA MET A 514 7.65 -5.19 -2.85
C MET A 514 8.46 -4.23 -3.72
N THR A 515 9.58 -4.70 -4.28
CA THR A 515 10.54 -3.85 -5.01
C THR A 515 10.41 -3.93 -6.53
N GLY A 516 9.70 -4.95 -7.03
CA GLY A 516 9.61 -5.25 -8.46
C GLY A 516 10.86 -5.93 -9.04
N ILE A 517 11.79 -6.38 -8.18
CA ILE A 517 13.04 -7.05 -8.59
C ILE A 517 12.82 -8.56 -8.59
N PRO A 518 13.18 -9.29 -9.65
CA PRO A 518 13.11 -10.74 -9.66
C PRO A 518 14.26 -11.34 -8.83
N THR A 519 14.07 -11.47 -7.51
CA THR A 519 15.10 -11.94 -6.57
C THR A 519 15.45 -13.42 -6.71
N LYS A 520 14.51 -14.26 -7.13
CA LYS A 520 14.77 -15.71 -7.39
C LYS A 520 15.87 -16.00 -8.40
N ARG A 521 16.26 -14.99 -9.20
CA ARG A 521 17.29 -15.18 -10.24
C ARG A 521 18.69 -14.74 -9.81
N ILE A 522 18.82 -14.17 -8.60
CA ILE A 522 20.08 -13.53 -8.19
C ILE A 522 21.18 -14.54 -7.79
N ALA A 523 20.84 -15.70 -7.24
CA ALA A 523 21.87 -16.57 -6.64
C ALA A 523 22.49 -17.63 -7.57
N GLN A 524 21.75 -18.25 -8.49
CA GLN A 524 22.29 -19.37 -9.30
C GLN A 524 22.16 -19.21 -10.81
N ASN A 525 21.12 -18.55 -11.33
CA ASN A 525 20.89 -18.37 -12.76
C ASN A 525 21.43 -17.05 -13.34
N GLU A 526 21.74 -16.06 -12.50
CA GLU A 526 22.21 -14.75 -12.96
C GLU A 526 23.60 -14.85 -13.62
N SER A 527 24.49 -15.66 -13.07
CA SER A 527 25.83 -15.86 -13.65
C SER A 527 25.77 -16.49 -15.04
N ALA A 528 24.88 -17.47 -15.24
CA ALA A 528 24.68 -18.08 -16.54
C ALA A 528 23.99 -17.15 -17.55
N LYS A 529 23.04 -16.33 -17.10
CA LYS A 529 22.37 -15.29 -17.91
C LYS A 529 23.36 -14.20 -18.30
N LEU A 530 24.18 -13.72 -17.35
CA LEU A 530 25.20 -12.71 -17.61
C LEU A 530 26.28 -13.18 -18.59
N LEU A 531 26.64 -14.46 -18.58
CA LEU A 531 27.57 -15.05 -19.56
C LEU A 531 27.01 -15.02 -20.98
N LYS A 532 25.69 -15.23 -21.15
CA LYS A 532 24.98 -15.19 -22.44
C LYS A 532 24.58 -13.77 -22.89
N MET A 533 24.83 -12.76 -22.04
CA MET A 533 24.43 -11.37 -22.30
C MET A 533 24.92 -10.88 -23.64
N GLY A 534 26.17 -11.16 -24.02
CA GLY A 534 26.74 -10.72 -25.27
C GLY A 534 25.95 -11.24 -26.47
N ASP A 535 25.65 -12.54 -26.48
CA ASP A 535 24.94 -13.20 -27.58
C ASP A 535 23.50 -12.73 -27.72
N GLU A 536 22.78 -12.57 -26.59
CA GLU A 536 21.41 -12.05 -26.59
C GLU A 536 21.31 -10.59 -27.06
N LEU A 537 22.27 -9.76 -26.65
CA LEU A 537 22.34 -8.36 -27.11
C LEU A 537 22.68 -8.27 -28.58
N SER A 538 23.62 -9.09 -29.09
CA SER A 538 23.98 -9.13 -30.51
C SER A 538 22.83 -9.60 -31.41
N GLY A 539 21.97 -10.49 -30.89
CA GLY A 539 20.76 -10.91 -31.60
C GLY A 539 19.68 -9.81 -31.75
N LYS A 540 19.70 -8.79 -30.89
CA LYS A 540 18.70 -7.69 -30.90
C LYS A 540 19.26 -6.38 -31.42
N VAL A 541 20.53 -6.09 -31.21
CA VAL A 541 21.21 -4.84 -31.67
C VAL A 541 22.31 -5.21 -32.63
N ILE A 542 22.03 -5.02 -33.93
CA ILE A 542 22.86 -5.48 -35.04
C ILE A 542 24.00 -4.50 -35.32
N GLY A 543 25.18 -5.03 -35.66
CA GLY A 543 26.34 -4.27 -36.14
C GLY A 543 27.10 -3.48 -35.08
N GLN A 544 26.94 -3.85 -33.78
CA GLN A 544 27.57 -3.15 -32.66
C GLN A 544 28.36 -4.11 -31.73
N ASP A 545 28.99 -5.13 -32.27
CA ASP A 545 29.62 -6.20 -31.53
C ASP A 545 30.71 -5.73 -30.55
N GLU A 546 31.54 -4.76 -30.92
CA GLU A 546 32.55 -4.19 -30.03
C GLU A 546 31.93 -3.44 -28.85
N ALA A 547 30.87 -2.66 -29.11
CA ALA A 547 30.11 -1.93 -28.11
C ALA A 547 29.47 -2.89 -27.11
N ILE A 548 28.82 -3.94 -27.61
CA ILE A 548 28.20 -5.01 -26.80
C ILE A 548 29.22 -5.70 -25.92
N LYS A 549 30.39 -6.06 -26.50
CA LYS A 549 31.45 -6.77 -25.79
C LYS A 549 32.04 -5.96 -24.62
N LYS A 550 32.27 -4.65 -24.84
CA LYS A 550 32.75 -3.76 -23.77
C LYS A 550 31.71 -3.59 -22.69
N LEU A 551 30.45 -3.34 -23.08
CA LEU A 551 29.35 -3.14 -22.17
C LEU A 551 29.08 -4.36 -21.30
N SER A 552 29.02 -5.55 -21.92
CA SER A 552 28.82 -6.82 -21.21
C SER A 552 29.92 -7.08 -20.18
N LYS A 553 31.18 -6.86 -20.53
CA LYS A 553 32.31 -7.03 -19.60
C LYS A 553 32.23 -6.05 -18.41
N ALA A 554 31.86 -4.79 -18.65
CA ALA A 554 31.73 -3.79 -17.60
C ALA A 554 30.60 -4.14 -16.61
N ILE A 555 29.43 -4.56 -17.13
CA ILE A 555 28.29 -4.98 -16.30
C ILE A 555 28.61 -6.27 -15.54
N GLN A 556 29.22 -7.25 -16.18
CA GLN A 556 29.64 -8.50 -15.52
C GLN A 556 30.59 -8.21 -14.35
N ARG A 557 31.57 -7.33 -14.53
CA ARG A 557 32.53 -6.94 -13.47
C ARG A 557 31.81 -6.33 -12.25
N THR A 558 30.77 -5.53 -12.47
CA THR A 558 30.01 -4.89 -11.38
C THR A 558 29.14 -5.91 -10.66
N ARG A 559 28.51 -6.81 -11.38
CA ARG A 559 27.62 -7.82 -10.79
C ARG A 559 28.35 -8.89 -9.99
N VAL A 560 29.59 -9.19 -10.31
CA VAL A 560 30.46 -10.09 -9.51
C VAL A 560 30.93 -9.42 -8.19
N GLY A 561 30.58 -8.17 -7.94
CA GLY A 561 30.92 -7.48 -6.69
C GLY A 561 32.32 -6.86 -6.66
N LEU A 562 32.99 -6.74 -7.80
CA LEU A 562 34.34 -6.13 -7.87
C LEU A 562 34.31 -4.60 -7.95
N LYS A 563 33.14 -3.97 -7.98
CA LYS A 563 32.95 -2.52 -7.99
C LYS A 563 32.55 -2.02 -6.61
N ASP A 564 32.85 -0.77 -6.31
CA ASP A 564 32.40 -0.08 -5.11
C ASP A 564 30.87 -0.12 -4.99
N PRO A 565 30.30 -0.68 -3.90
CA PRO A 565 28.87 -0.80 -3.70
C PRO A 565 28.14 0.55 -3.58
N LYS A 566 28.87 1.64 -3.36
CA LYS A 566 28.31 2.99 -3.30
C LYS A 566 27.98 3.58 -4.68
N LYS A 567 28.54 3.03 -5.77
CA LYS A 567 28.38 3.57 -7.12
C LYS A 567 27.22 2.89 -7.87
N PRO A 568 26.64 3.55 -8.89
CA PRO A 568 25.67 2.92 -9.78
C PRO A 568 26.19 1.62 -10.40
N ILE A 569 25.31 0.73 -10.88
CA ILE A 569 25.67 -0.54 -11.55
C ILE A 569 26.63 -0.27 -12.70
N GLY A 570 26.38 0.79 -13.47
CA GLY A 570 27.25 1.24 -14.55
C GLY A 570 26.92 2.65 -14.99
N SER A 571 27.91 3.33 -15.51
CA SER A 571 27.80 4.69 -16.04
C SER A 571 28.53 4.76 -17.38
N PHE A 572 27.78 4.91 -18.47
CA PHE A 572 28.30 4.81 -19.83
C PHE A 572 27.91 6.02 -20.66
N VAL A 573 28.81 6.46 -21.52
CA VAL A 573 28.50 7.40 -22.61
C VAL A 573 28.49 6.63 -23.93
N PHE A 574 27.37 6.66 -24.64
CA PHE A 574 27.19 6.08 -25.97
C PHE A 574 27.42 7.15 -27.04
N LEU A 575 28.49 7.03 -27.76
CA LEU A 575 28.86 7.94 -28.83
C LEU A 575 28.60 7.32 -30.20
N GLY A 576 28.15 8.13 -31.16
CA GLY A 576 27.97 7.65 -32.52
C GLY A 576 26.90 8.42 -33.30
N PRO A 577 26.78 8.16 -34.60
CA PRO A 577 25.77 8.80 -35.44
C PRO A 577 24.34 8.60 -34.97
N THR A 578 23.43 9.38 -35.49
CA THR A 578 22.00 9.17 -35.25
C THR A 578 21.53 7.88 -35.95
N GLY A 579 20.64 7.11 -35.32
CA GLY A 579 20.02 5.95 -35.95
C GLY A 579 20.85 4.68 -35.97
N VAL A 580 21.95 4.58 -35.19
CA VAL A 580 22.81 3.38 -35.11
C VAL A 580 22.45 2.41 -33.98
N GLY A 581 21.38 2.70 -33.23
CA GLY A 581 20.87 1.79 -32.19
C GLY A 581 21.24 2.16 -30.75
N LYS A 582 21.76 3.38 -30.47
CA LYS A 582 22.10 3.79 -29.07
C LYS A 582 20.92 3.69 -28.10
N THR A 583 19.77 4.24 -28.46
CA THR A 583 18.55 4.20 -27.64
C THR A 583 17.96 2.79 -27.59
N GLU A 584 18.06 2.02 -28.67
CA GLU A 584 17.58 0.62 -28.70
C GLU A 584 18.43 -0.26 -27.80
N MET A 585 19.75 -0.06 -27.74
CA MET A 585 20.63 -0.75 -26.79
C MET A 585 20.17 -0.52 -25.34
N ALA A 586 19.80 0.71 -24.97
CA ALA A 586 19.31 1.01 -23.64
C ALA A 586 17.99 0.29 -23.33
N LYS A 587 17.07 0.17 -24.28
CA LYS A 587 15.81 -0.59 -24.15
C LYS A 587 16.08 -2.09 -23.99
N VAL A 588 16.94 -2.64 -24.84
CA VAL A 588 17.28 -4.06 -24.77
C VAL A 588 17.97 -4.39 -23.43
N LEU A 589 18.84 -3.50 -22.94
CA LEU A 589 19.46 -3.64 -21.63
C LEU A 589 18.43 -3.59 -20.47
N ALA A 590 17.44 -2.69 -20.53
CA ALA A 590 16.38 -2.63 -19.53
C ALA A 590 15.58 -3.92 -19.51
N SER A 591 15.19 -4.43 -20.68
CA SER A 591 14.49 -5.72 -20.79
C SER A 591 15.34 -6.90 -20.34
N PHE A 592 16.64 -6.89 -20.61
CA PHE A 592 17.55 -7.98 -20.23
C PHE A 592 17.87 -8.03 -18.74
N LEU A 593 18.20 -6.84 -18.16
CA LEU A 593 18.62 -6.75 -16.75
C LEU A 593 17.46 -6.77 -15.77
N PHE A 594 16.32 -6.19 -16.15
CA PHE A 594 15.18 -5.95 -15.27
C PHE A 594 13.89 -6.62 -15.75
N ASP A 595 13.95 -7.47 -16.79
CA ASP A 595 12.86 -8.27 -17.37
C ASP A 595 11.62 -7.46 -17.82
N LYS A 596 11.69 -6.10 -17.84
CA LYS A 596 10.60 -5.21 -18.26
C LYS A 596 11.15 -4.05 -19.09
N GLU A 597 10.55 -3.77 -20.22
CA GLU A 597 10.89 -2.57 -21.02
C GLU A 597 10.55 -1.28 -20.27
N ASP A 598 9.54 -1.30 -19.42
CA ASP A 598 9.14 -0.18 -18.56
C ASP A 598 10.16 0.23 -17.50
N SER A 599 11.20 -0.58 -17.28
CA SER A 599 12.33 -0.23 -16.41
C SER A 599 13.30 0.76 -17.05
N LEU A 600 12.96 1.33 -18.21
CA LEU A 600 13.71 2.41 -18.86
C LEU A 600 13.16 3.79 -18.44
N VAL A 601 13.97 4.55 -17.72
CA VAL A 601 13.71 5.96 -17.39
C VAL A 601 14.41 6.82 -18.44
N ARG A 602 13.69 7.29 -19.44
CA ARG A 602 14.23 8.16 -20.48
C ARG A 602 13.98 9.62 -20.17
N ILE A 603 15.02 10.44 -20.30
CA ILE A 603 14.99 11.91 -20.18
C ILE A 603 15.76 12.50 -21.36
N ASP A 604 15.12 13.41 -22.09
CA ASP A 604 15.72 14.13 -23.20
C ASP A 604 16.38 15.42 -22.67
N MET A 605 17.68 15.50 -22.82
CA MET A 605 18.46 16.64 -22.30
C MET A 605 18.26 17.91 -23.12
N SER A 606 17.64 17.86 -24.27
CA SER A 606 17.23 19.06 -25.01
C SER A 606 16.18 19.91 -24.30
N GLU A 607 15.43 19.32 -23.36
CA GLU A 607 14.48 20.03 -22.48
C GLU A 607 15.18 20.75 -21.31
N TYR A 608 16.48 20.49 -21.08
CA TYR A 608 17.26 20.96 -19.93
C TYR A 608 18.45 21.81 -20.34
N MET A 609 18.30 22.60 -21.42
CA MET A 609 19.32 23.52 -21.94
C MET A 609 19.47 24.77 -21.06
N GLU A 610 18.41 25.19 -20.38
CA GLU A 610 18.37 26.40 -19.57
C GLU A 610 18.59 26.10 -18.08
N LYS A 611 19.20 27.03 -17.36
CA LYS A 611 19.49 26.89 -15.93
C LYS A 611 18.24 26.60 -15.10
N PHE A 612 17.13 27.25 -15.42
CA PHE A 612 15.85 27.00 -14.70
C PHE A 612 15.27 25.60 -14.91
N SER A 613 15.57 24.99 -16.05
CA SER A 613 15.11 23.63 -16.33
C SER A 613 15.79 22.58 -15.47
N VAL A 614 16.99 22.85 -14.95
CA VAL A 614 17.76 21.94 -14.10
C VAL A 614 17.02 21.66 -12.79
N SER A 615 16.32 22.67 -12.22
CA SER A 615 15.50 22.48 -11.03
C SER A 615 14.32 21.52 -11.25
N ARG A 616 13.82 21.41 -12.48
CA ARG A 616 12.78 20.43 -12.83
C ARG A 616 13.32 18.98 -12.80
N LEU A 617 14.62 18.80 -12.94
CA LEU A 617 15.24 17.47 -12.91
C LEU A 617 15.29 16.90 -11.47
N VAL A 618 15.63 17.76 -10.49
CA VAL A 618 15.91 17.39 -9.09
C VAL A 618 14.78 17.83 -8.15
N GLY A 619 14.00 18.82 -8.56
CA GLY A 619 12.97 19.46 -7.75
C GLY A 619 13.33 20.92 -7.47
N ALA A 620 12.33 21.78 -7.41
CA ALA A 620 12.52 23.20 -7.09
C ALA A 620 12.78 23.38 -5.59
N PRO A 621 13.64 24.35 -5.20
CA PRO A 621 13.80 24.68 -3.79
C PRO A 621 12.53 25.25 -3.16
N PRO A 622 12.39 25.21 -1.81
CA PRO A 622 11.23 25.75 -1.12
C PRO A 622 10.92 27.20 -1.50
N GLY A 623 9.65 27.47 -1.80
CA GLY A 623 9.18 28.82 -2.18
C GLY A 623 9.17 29.12 -3.68
N TYR A 624 9.61 28.21 -4.53
CA TYR A 624 9.51 28.34 -5.98
C TYR A 624 8.36 27.51 -6.56
N VAL A 625 7.81 27.96 -7.70
CA VAL A 625 6.74 27.27 -8.43
C VAL A 625 7.23 25.86 -8.84
N GLY A 626 6.42 24.83 -8.56
CA GLY A 626 6.76 23.43 -8.83
C GLY A 626 7.48 22.72 -7.69
N TYR A 627 7.58 23.29 -6.49
CA TYR A 627 8.17 22.65 -5.32
C TYR A 627 7.45 21.36 -4.92
N GLU A 628 6.11 21.33 -4.99
CA GLU A 628 5.29 20.15 -4.62
C GLU A 628 5.33 19.02 -5.67
N GLU A 629 5.68 19.32 -6.92
CA GLU A 629 5.70 18.32 -7.99
C GLU A 629 6.91 17.37 -7.92
N GLY A 630 7.95 17.72 -7.15
CA GLY A 630 9.20 16.96 -7.10
C GLY A 630 10.01 17.03 -8.40
N GLY A 631 11.19 16.41 -8.42
CA GLY A 631 12.05 16.38 -9.60
C GLY A 631 11.71 15.24 -10.55
N GLN A 632 11.70 15.50 -11.86
CA GLN A 632 11.35 14.48 -12.87
C GLN A 632 12.28 13.26 -12.85
N LEU A 633 13.58 13.46 -12.66
CA LEU A 633 14.56 12.37 -12.56
C LEU A 633 14.42 11.67 -11.22
N THR A 634 14.43 12.43 -10.13
CA THR A 634 14.43 11.91 -8.78
C THR A 634 13.15 11.13 -8.47
N GLU A 635 11.97 11.62 -8.87
CA GLU A 635 10.70 10.91 -8.66
C GLU A 635 10.58 9.64 -9.53
N LYS A 636 11.05 9.67 -10.79
CA LYS A 636 11.03 8.47 -11.64
C LYS A 636 11.94 7.37 -11.08
N VAL A 637 13.15 7.74 -10.61
CA VAL A 637 14.09 6.76 -10.02
C VAL A 637 13.61 6.29 -8.65
N ARG A 638 13.04 7.16 -7.83
CA ARG A 638 12.45 6.77 -6.53
C ARG A 638 11.34 5.72 -6.69
N ARG A 639 10.50 5.88 -7.73
CA ARG A 639 9.45 4.90 -8.05
C ARG A 639 9.97 3.64 -8.70
N LYS A 640 11.11 3.72 -9.41
CA LYS A 640 11.75 2.60 -10.12
C LYS A 640 13.26 2.57 -9.79
N PRO A 641 13.66 2.19 -8.57
CA PRO A 641 15.06 2.21 -8.14
C PRO A 641 15.95 1.24 -8.92
N TYR A 642 15.34 0.27 -9.59
CA TYR A 642 15.98 -0.70 -10.49
C TYR A 642 15.61 -0.38 -11.92
N SER A 643 16.40 0.47 -12.56
CA SER A 643 16.10 0.96 -13.91
C SER A 643 17.36 1.31 -14.69
N VAL A 644 17.19 1.35 -16.00
CA VAL A 644 18.16 2.01 -16.89
C VAL A 644 17.76 3.47 -17.04
N VAL A 645 18.60 4.36 -16.57
CA VAL A 645 18.42 5.80 -16.72
C VAL A 645 19.11 6.23 -18.02
N LEU A 646 18.32 6.60 -19.00
CA LEU A 646 18.81 7.08 -20.30
C LEU A 646 18.70 8.60 -20.38
N LEU A 647 19.84 9.27 -20.40
CA LEU A 647 19.94 10.71 -20.63
C LEU A 647 20.30 10.92 -22.12
N ASP A 648 19.28 11.24 -22.90
CA ASP A 648 19.43 11.36 -24.36
C ASP A 648 19.96 12.75 -24.75
N GLU A 649 20.88 12.84 -25.71
CA GLU A 649 21.53 14.08 -26.22
C GLU A 649 22.19 14.92 -25.10
N ILE A 650 23.01 14.25 -24.25
CA ILE A 650 23.65 14.87 -23.07
C ILE A 650 24.46 16.13 -23.36
N GLU A 651 24.97 16.29 -24.60
CA GLU A 651 25.71 17.48 -25.06
C GLU A 651 24.86 18.76 -25.07
N LYS A 652 23.53 18.64 -25.06
CA LYS A 652 22.61 19.77 -25.02
C LYS A 652 22.29 20.24 -23.61
N ALA A 653 22.62 19.46 -22.61
CA ALA A 653 22.33 19.77 -21.22
C ALA A 653 23.10 21.02 -20.73
N HIS A 654 22.44 21.78 -19.84
CA HIS A 654 23.13 22.87 -19.13
C HIS A 654 24.29 22.33 -18.28
N PRO A 655 25.40 23.06 -18.12
CA PRO A 655 26.57 22.63 -17.33
C PRO A 655 26.24 22.18 -15.92
N ASP A 656 25.25 22.76 -15.26
CA ASP A 656 24.83 22.40 -13.91
C ASP A 656 24.27 20.96 -13.83
N VAL A 657 23.77 20.39 -14.93
CA VAL A 657 23.35 18.97 -14.97
C VAL A 657 24.53 18.04 -14.73
N PHE A 658 25.72 18.37 -15.29
CA PHE A 658 26.93 17.57 -15.06
C PHE A 658 27.36 17.60 -13.60
N ASN A 659 27.21 18.75 -12.92
CA ASN A 659 27.52 18.87 -11.48
C ASN A 659 26.61 17.97 -10.62
N ILE A 660 25.33 17.88 -10.97
CA ILE A 660 24.37 16.98 -10.31
C ILE A 660 24.75 15.52 -10.56
N LEU A 661 25.07 15.18 -11.81
CA LEU A 661 25.47 13.82 -12.17
C LEU A 661 26.77 13.39 -11.50
N LEU A 662 27.71 14.30 -11.20
CA LEU A 662 28.91 13.97 -10.45
C LEU A 662 28.59 13.37 -9.08
N GLN A 663 27.60 13.92 -8.36
CA GLN A 663 27.15 13.37 -7.07
C GLN A 663 26.60 11.95 -7.25
N VAL A 664 25.80 11.73 -8.29
CA VAL A 664 25.24 10.40 -8.57
C VAL A 664 26.33 9.38 -8.91
N LEU A 665 27.33 9.79 -9.70
CA LEU A 665 28.42 8.91 -10.15
C LEU A 665 29.42 8.55 -9.02
N ASP A 666 29.57 9.40 -8.01
CA ASP A 666 30.46 9.15 -6.88
C ASP A 666 29.80 8.40 -5.73
N ASP A 667 28.68 8.95 -5.24
CA ASP A 667 28.01 8.47 -4.02
C ASP A 667 26.83 7.56 -4.31
N GLY A 668 26.38 7.50 -5.57
CA GLY A 668 25.18 6.75 -5.96
C GLY A 668 23.88 7.30 -5.37
N ILE A 669 23.90 8.51 -4.82
CA ILE A 669 22.78 9.15 -4.14
C ILE A 669 22.62 10.58 -4.67
N LEU A 670 21.38 10.99 -4.86
CA LEU A 670 21.04 12.38 -5.22
C LEU A 670 20.03 12.93 -4.23
N THR A 671 20.31 14.10 -3.67
CA THR A 671 19.35 14.78 -2.79
C THR A 671 18.40 15.61 -3.64
N ASP A 672 17.09 15.39 -3.48
CA ASP A 672 16.06 16.15 -4.21
C ASP A 672 15.79 17.53 -3.59
N GLY A 673 14.94 18.32 -4.25
CA GLY A 673 14.58 19.66 -3.79
C GLY A 673 13.82 19.67 -2.45
N LEU A 674 13.28 18.54 -2.03
CA LEU A 674 12.63 18.32 -0.73
C LEU A 674 13.61 17.85 0.36
N GLY A 675 14.89 17.69 0.05
CA GLY A 675 15.90 17.17 0.96
C GLY A 675 15.95 15.64 1.07
N ARG A 676 15.14 14.90 0.31
CA ARG A 676 15.10 13.43 0.34
C ARG A 676 16.27 12.87 -0.45
N LYS A 677 16.89 11.81 0.05
CA LYS A 677 17.97 11.08 -0.62
C LYS A 677 17.39 10.04 -1.56
N VAL A 678 17.64 10.18 -2.86
CA VAL A 678 17.22 9.22 -3.89
C VAL A 678 18.39 8.33 -4.26
N ASP A 679 18.19 7.03 -4.22
CA ASP A 679 19.21 6.01 -4.42
C ASP A 679 19.33 5.62 -5.91
N PHE A 680 20.53 5.80 -6.48
CA PHE A 680 20.90 5.42 -7.83
C PHE A 680 21.87 4.21 -7.89
N ARG A 681 22.24 3.63 -6.76
CA ARG A 681 23.21 2.53 -6.70
C ARG A 681 22.77 1.30 -7.50
N ASN A 682 21.48 1.12 -7.61
CA ASN A 682 20.90 0.02 -8.36
C ASN A 682 20.44 0.41 -9.79
N THR A 683 20.86 1.57 -10.27
CA THR A 683 20.56 2.02 -11.63
C THR A 683 21.73 1.83 -12.59
N LEU A 684 21.43 1.68 -13.87
CA LEU A 684 22.40 1.73 -14.97
C LEU A 684 22.23 3.06 -15.69
N ILE A 685 23.25 3.92 -15.64
CA ILE A 685 23.20 5.25 -16.24
C ILE A 685 23.80 5.21 -17.64
N ILE A 686 23.03 5.58 -18.64
CA ILE A 686 23.43 5.65 -20.03
C ILE A 686 23.18 7.07 -20.53
N MET A 687 24.22 7.67 -21.09
CA MET A 687 24.16 8.99 -21.71
C MET A 687 24.42 8.84 -23.19
N THR A 688 23.55 9.33 -24.05
CA THR A 688 23.81 9.30 -25.51
C THR A 688 24.31 10.64 -25.99
N SER A 689 25.20 10.62 -26.97
CA SER A 689 25.73 11.82 -27.59
C SER A 689 26.08 11.59 -29.06
N ASN A 690 26.01 12.69 -29.83
CA ASN A 690 26.41 12.76 -31.22
C ASN A 690 27.72 13.56 -31.45
N ILE A 691 28.46 13.86 -30.36
CA ILE A 691 29.70 14.62 -30.37
C ILE A 691 30.77 13.88 -31.20
N GLY A 692 31.58 14.63 -31.93
CA GLY A 692 32.71 14.13 -32.74
C GLY A 692 32.32 13.51 -34.06
N VAL A 693 31.03 13.23 -34.31
CA VAL A 693 30.58 12.66 -35.59
C VAL A 693 30.64 13.66 -36.73
N ARG A 694 30.39 14.96 -36.46
CA ARG A 694 30.49 16.04 -37.45
C ARG A 694 31.93 16.28 -37.86
N ASP A 695 32.83 16.31 -36.89
CA ASP A 695 34.26 16.49 -37.11
C ASP A 695 34.87 15.35 -37.96
N LEU A 696 34.34 14.14 -37.82
CA LEU A 696 34.75 12.99 -38.62
C LEU A 696 34.27 13.05 -40.05
N LYS A 697 33.09 13.60 -40.32
CA LYS A 697 32.58 13.77 -41.68
C LYS A 697 33.41 14.80 -42.49
N ASP A 698 33.84 15.88 -41.83
CA ASP A 698 34.66 16.92 -42.46
C ASP A 698 36.08 16.40 -42.80
N PHE A 699 36.62 15.45 -42.00
CA PHE A 699 37.89 14.76 -42.31
C PHE A 699 37.77 13.67 -43.38
N GLY A 700 36.60 12.98 -43.50
CA GLY A 700 36.38 11.89 -44.43
C GLY A 700 36.06 12.33 -45.86
N ALA A 701 35.63 13.57 -46.07
CA ALA A 701 35.25 14.10 -47.41
C ALA A 701 36.44 14.40 -48.36
N GLY A 702 37.69 14.26 -47.85
CA GLY A 702 38.91 14.68 -48.61
C GLY A 702 39.74 13.58 -49.27
N ILE A 703 39.46 12.29 -49.11
CA ILE A 703 40.36 11.21 -49.56
C ILE A 703 39.61 10.05 -50.23
N GLY A 704 39.66 10.04 -51.57
CA GLY A 704 39.30 8.89 -52.39
C GLY A 704 40.31 7.74 -52.29
N PHE A 705 39.81 6.49 -52.30
CA PHE A 705 40.48 5.19 -52.34
C PHE A 705 41.30 4.77 -51.11
N ALA A 706 40.71 3.93 -50.23
CA ALA A 706 41.35 3.35 -49.07
C ALA A 706 41.83 1.92 -49.32
N THR A 707 43.10 1.67 -49.13
CA THR A 707 43.73 0.35 -48.96
C THR A 707 43.60 -0.12 -47.51
N GLN A 708 43.67 -1.42 -47.26
CA GLN A 708 43.43 -2.07 -45.94
C GLN A 708 44.31 -1.54 -44.79
N SER A 709 45.56 -1.14 -45.10
CA SER A 709 46.47 -0.50 -44.12
C SER A 709 46.09 0.96 -43.75
N LYS A 710 45.17 1.60 -44.50
CA LYS A 710 44.62 2.90 -44.17
C LYS A 710 43.40 2.81 -43.23
N LYS A 711 42.73 1.67 -43.18
CA LYS A 711 41.59 1.45 -42.26
C LYS A 711 42.06 1.50 -40.79
N ASP A 712 43.12 0.84 -40.42
CA ASP A 712 43.63 0.79 -39.04
C ASP A 712 44.14 2.16 -38.58
N SER A 713 44.79 2.94 -39.46
CA SER A 713 45.19 4.30 -39.13
C SER A 713 44.01 5.28 -39.04
N MET A 714 42.93 5.00 -39.78
CA MET A 714 41.70 5.80 -39.76
C MET A 714 40.93 5.59 -38.46
N ASP A 715 40.89 4.36 -37.93
CA ASP A 715 40.26 4.06 -36.64
C ASP A 715 40.99 4.70 -35.44
N GLU A 716 42.33 4.80 -35.47
CA GLU A 716 43.10 5.52 -34.47
C GLU A 716 42.90 7.04 -34.55
N ILE A 717 42.83 7.63 -35.74
CA ILE A 717 42.51 9.03 -35.92
C ILE A 717 41.09 9.31 -35.47
N MET A 718 40.16 8.42 -35.75
CA MET A 718 38.77 8.48 -35.33
C MET A 718 38.65 8.48 -33.78
N LYS A 719 39.32 7.56 -33.11
CA LYS A 719 39.39 7.50 -31.67
C LYS A 719 39.98 8.76 -31.04
N SER A 720 41.07 9.26 -31.60
CA SER A 720 41.73 10.48 -31.11
C SER A 720 40.87 11.73 -31.30
N THR A 721 40.18 11.86 -32.44
CA THR A 721 39.27 12.98 -32.73
C THR A 721 38.07 12.96 -31.76
N ILE A 722 37.48 11.81 -31.56
CA ILE A 722 36.38 11.61 -30.58
C ILE A 722 36.86 11.96 -29.17
N GLN A 723 38.03 11.48 -28.75
CA GLN A 723 38.60 11.79 -27.43
C GLN A 723 38.85 13.30 -27.26
N ASN A 724 39.32 13.96 -28.27
CA ASN A 724 39.54 15.42 -28.25
C ASN A 724 38.21 16.19 -28.17
N ALA A 725 37.20 15.77 -28.93
CA ALA A 725 35.85 16.33 -28.87
C ALA A 725 35.19 16.14 -27.48
N LEU A 726 35.35 14.96 -26.88
CA LEU A 726 34.88 14.69 -25.51
C LEU A 726 35.53 15.60 -24.47
N LYS A 727 36.89 15.77 -24.55
CA LYS A 727 37.62 16.65 -23.63
C LYS A 727 37.27 18.13 -23.77
N LYS A 728 36.76 18.56 -24.94
CA LYS A 728 36.26 19.91 -25.14
C LYS A 728 34.88 20.14 -24.55
N THR A 729 34.05 19.12 -24.54
CA THR A 729 32.64 19.23 -24.10
C THR A 729 32.43 18.87 -22.64
N PHE A 730 33.14 17.88 -22.15
CA PHE A 730 33.00 17.39 -20.78
C PHE A 730 34.24 17.71 -19.94
N SER A 731 34.02 18.03 -18.65
CA SER A 731 35.13 18.24 -17.73
C SER A 731 35.94 16.93 -17.55
N PRO A 732 37.27 17.03 -17.37
CA PRO A 732 38.07 15.84 -17.07
C PRO A 732 37.60 15.09 -15.83
N GLU A 733 37.06 15.79 -14.84
CA GLU A 733 36.48 15.23 -13.62
C GLU A 733 35.30 14.32 -13.93
N PHE A 734 34.38 14.77 -14.79
CA PHE A 734 33.22 13.97 -15.21
C PHE A 734 33.64 12.72 -15.99
N LEU A 735 34.58 12.86 -16.94
CA LEU A 735 35.04 11.74 -17.75
C LEU A 735 35.73 10.65 -16.91
N ASN A 736 36.47 11.03 -15.87
CA ASN A 736 37.15 10.08 -14.97
C ASN A 736 36.22 9.28 -14.06
N ARG A 737 34.96 9.71 -13.89
CA ARG A 737 33.94 9.01 -13.07
C ARG A 737 33.07 8.07 -13.87
N LEU A 738 33.15 8.12 -15.21
CA LEU A 738 32.49 7.17 -16.09
C LEU A 738 33.19 5.81 -16.07
N ASP A 739 32.40 4.74 -16.14
CA ASP A 739 32.95 3.40 -16.26
C ASP A 739 33.59 3.14 -17.63
N ASP A 740 32.94 3.59 -18.71
CA ASP A 740 33.50 3.51 -20.05
C ASP A 740 32.76 4.43 -21.05
N VAL A 741 33.46 4.72 -22.16
CA VAL A 741 32.90 5.41 -23.31
C VAL A 741 32.76 4.42 -24.45
N ILE A 742 31.54 4.20 -24.90
CA ILE A 742 31.19 3.18 -25.88
C ILE A 742 30.88 3.84 -27.23
N ILE A 743 31.67 3.50 -28.25
CA ILE A 743 31.56 4.05 -29.57
C ILE A 743 30.68 3.11 -30.41
N PHE A 744 29.63 3.66 -31.02
CA PHE A 744 28.75 2.98 -31.96
C PHE A 744 29.19 3.27 -33.38
N ASN A 745 29.40 2.21 -34.15
CA ASN A 745 29.82 2.29 -35.53
C ASN A 745 28.65 2.63 -36.46
N SER A 746 28.96 3.19 -37.65
CA SER A 746 27.97 3.37 -38.71
C SER A 746 27.44 2.02 -39.21
N LEU A 747 26.16 1.96 -39.56
CA LEU A 747 25.57 0.73 -40.06
C LEU A 747 25.92 0.53 -41.55
N GLU A 748 26.27 -0.69 -41.94
CA GLU A 748 26.48 -1.14 -43.31
C GLU A 748 25.16 -1.68 -43.90
N LYS A 749 25.08 -1.84 -45.22
CA LYS A 749 23.88 -2.31 -45.92
C LYS A 749 23.44 -3.70 -45.41
N GLU A 750 24.36 -4.58 -45.12
CA GLU A 750 24.08 -5.93 -44.62
C GLU A 750 23.38 -5.88 -43.23
N HIS A 751 23.81 -4.94 -42.40
CA HIS A 751 23.19 -4.72 -41.08
C HIS A 751 21.75 -4.23 -41.21
N ILE A 752 21.44 -3.39 -42.22
CA ILE A 752 20.08 -2.91 -42.46
C ILE A 752 19.12 -4.05 -42.81
N PHE A 753 19.56 -5.04 -43.61
CA PHE A 753 18.72 -6.19 -43.93
C PHE A 753 18.34 -6.99 -42.67
N GLN A 754 19.29 -7.17 -41.75
CA GLN A 754 19.04 -7.87 -40.50
C GLN A 754 18.10 -7.07 -39.56
N ILE A 755 18.25 -5.73 -39.53
CA ILE A 755 17.35 -4.85 -38.76
C ILE A 755 15.94 -4.88 -39.35
N ILE A 756 15.78 -4.94 -40.68
CA ILE A 756 14.47 -5.12 -41.32
C ILE A 756 13.82 -6.42 -40.84
N ASP A 757 14.57 -7.54 -40.83
CA ASP A 757 14.02 -8.82 -40.38
C ASP A 757 13.52 -8.76 -38.97
N ILE A 758 14.26 -8.18 -38.02
CA ILE A 758 13.86 -8.03 -36.64
C ILE A 758 12.60 -7.15 -36.50
N THR A 759 12.54 -6.05 -37.27
CA THR A 759 11.41 -5.11 -37.25
C THR A 759 10.15 -5.76 -37.83
N LEU A 760 10.30 -6.45 -38.95
CA LEU A 760 9.22 -7.18 -39.60
C LEU A 760 8.70 -8.35 -38.76
N GLN A 761 9.55 -9.02 -38.02
CA GLN A 761 9.12 -10.09 -37.15
C GLN A 761 8.12 -9.59 -36.09
N LYS A 762 8.36 -8.41 -35.50
CA LYS A 762 7.42 -7.76 -34.58
C LYS A 762 6.08 -7.40 -35.24
N LEU A 763 6.14 -6.97 -36.50
CA LEU A 763 4.96 -6.64 -37.30
C LEU A 763 4.16 -7.91 -37.64
N PHE A 764 4.85 -8.96 -38.11
CA PHE A 764 4.22 -10.21 -38.50
C PHE A 764 3.51 -10.90 -37.33
N VAL A 765 4.05 -10.84 -36.11
CA VAL A 765 3.37 -11.32 -34.92
C VAL A 765 2.03 -10.59 -34.74
N ARG A 766 2.01 -9.27 -34.81
CA ARG A 766 0.77 -8.48 -34.68
C ARG A 766 -0.26 -8.79 -35.77
N ILE A 767 0.19 -9.01 -37.01
CA ILE A 767 -0.69 -9.37 -38.13
C ILE A 767 -1.22 -10.80 -37.94
N THR A 768 -0.39 -11.71 -37.42
CA THR A 768 -0.81 -13.11 -37.13
C THR A 768 -1.84 -13.14 -36.00
N ASP A 769 -1.72 -12.28 -34.99
CA ASP A 769 -2.71 -12.13 -33.91
C ASP A 769 -4.06 -11.62 -34.43
N LEU A 770 -4.08 -10.91 -35.57
CA LEU A 770 -5.29 -10.50 -36.28
C LEU A 770 -5.85 -11.58 -37.23
N GLY A 771 -5.21 -12.75 -37.29
CA GLY A 771 -5.66 -13.90 -38.11
C GLY A 771 -5.08 -13.94 -39.52
N TYR A 772 -4.15 -13.07 -39.91
CA TYR A 772 -3.56 -12.99 -41.26
C TYR A 772 -2.09 -13.38 -41.26
N LYS A 773 -1.59 -13.80 -42.42
CA LYS A 773 -0.16 -14.05 -42.63
C LYS A 773 0.41 -13.11 -43.71
N VAL A 774 1.65 -12.64 -43.51
CA VAL A 774 2.33 -11.79 -44.50
C VAL A 774 3.66 -12.38 -44.85
N GLU A 775 3.95 -12.48 -46.18
CA GLU A 775 5.23 -12.88 -46.72
C GLU A 775 5.81 -11.74 -47.56
N LEU A 776 7.10 -11.48 -47.42
CA LEU A 776 7.80 -10.42 -48.14
C LEU A 776 8.75 -10.99 -49.16
N SER A 777 8.65 -10.52 -50.41
CA SER A 777 9.59 -10.91 -51.46
C SER A 777 10.98 -10.27 -51.26
N LYS A 778 12.06 -10.93 -51.75
CA LYS A 778 13.42 -10.38 -51.63
C LYS A 778 13.56 -8.98 -52.23
N LYS A 779 12.90 -8.70 -53.36
CA LYS A 779 12.90 -7.40 -54.00
C LYS A 779 12.21 -6.30 -53.21
N ALA A 780 11.11 -6.66 -52.53
CA ALA A 780 10.42 -5.72 -51.65
C ALA A 780 11.30 -5.40 -50.41
N LYS A 781 12.03 -6.38 -49.89
CA LYS A 781 12.96 -6.16 -48.79
C LYS A 781 14.14 -5.27 -49.22
N GLU A 782 14.69 -5.45 -50.44
CA GLU A 782 15.72 -4.56 -51.01
C GLU A 782 15.23 -3.14 -51.18
N PHE A 783 13.99 -2.96 -51.67
CA PHE A 783 13.36 -1.65 -51.77
C PHE A 783 13.16 -0.98 -50.39
N LEU A 784 12.69 -1.70 -49.41
CA LEU A 784 12.56 -1.20 -48.03
C LEU A 784 13.92 -0.80 -47.44
N ALA A 785 14.99 -1.57 -47.74
CA ALA A 785 16.34 -1.23 -47.31
C ALA A 785 16.86 0.04 -47.97
N GLU A 786 16.58 0.23 -49.27
CA GLU A 786 16.97 1.44 -50.01
C GLU A 786 16.24 2.69 -49.51
N LYS A 787 14.93 2.62 -49.30
CA LYS A 787 14.12 3.75 -48.81
C LYS A 787 14.26 3.98 -47.31
N GLY A 788 14.59 2.94 -46.54
CA GLY A 788 14.70 2.96 -45.05
C GLY A 788 16.10 3.31 -44.54
N TYR A 789 17.12 3.41 -45.41
CA TYR A 789 18.47 3.76 -45.04
C TYR A 789 18.91 5.15 -45.60
N ASP A 790 19.38 5.97 -44.71
CA ASP A 790 19.97 7.24 -45.01
C ASP A 790 21.38 7.33 -44.39
N PRO A 791 22.43 7.66 -45.12
CA PRO A 791 23.79 7.77 -44.60
C PRO A 791 23.92 8.80 -43.44
N GLN A 792 22.99 9.78 -43.35
CA GLN A 792 23.01 10.79 -42.32
C GLN A 792 22.17 10.38 -41.07
N TYR A 793 21.06 9.70 -41.30
CA TYR A 793 20.10 9.35 -40.27
C TYR A 793 20.09 7.86 -39.91
N GLY A 794 20.97 7.06 -40.51
CA GLY A 794 21.08 5.61 -40.26
C GLY A 794 19.79 4.87 -40.57
N ALA A 795 19.38 3.95 -39.67
CA ALA A 795 18.15 3.17 -39.77
C ALA A 795 16.89 3.90 -39.27
N ARG A 796 16.97 5.19 -38.89
CA ARG A 796 15.81 5.93 -38.34
C ARG A 796 14.64 6.07 -39.32
N PRO A 797 14.88 6.27 -40.67
CA PRO A 797 13.78 6.31 -41.64
C PRO A 797 13.09 4.96 -41.87
N LEU A 798 13.73 3.85 -41.49
CA LEU A 798 13.25 2.49 -41.76
C LEU A 798 11.85 2.22 -41.22
N ALA A 799 11.57 2.65 -40.01
CA ALA A 799 10.25 2.47 -39.41
C ALA A 799 9.15 3.18 -40.22
N ARG A 800 9.43 4.39 -40.75
CA ARG A 800 8.50 5.11 -41.60
C ARG A 800 8.35 4.46 -42.98
N ALA A 801 9.46 3.91 -43.52
CA ALA A 801 9.41 3.21 -44.79
C ALA A 801 8.59 1.93 -44.69
N ILE A 802 8.73 1.16 -43.61
CA ILE A 802 7.92 -0.02 -43.34
C ILE A 802 6.45 0.37 -43.16
N GLN A 803 6.15 1.41 -42.37
CA GLN A 803 4.80 1.89 -42.20
C GLN A 803 4.16 2.26 -43.53
N LYS A 804 4.77 3.17 -44.27
CA LYS A 804 4.22 3.70 -45.52
C LYS A 804 4.06 2.66 -46.64
N HIS A 805 5.05 1.75 -46.79
CA HIS A 805 5.12 0.84 -47.91
C HIS A 805 4.68 -0.61 -47.60
N LEU A 806 4.44 -0.93 -46.34
CA LEU A 806 3.97 -2.26 -45.94
C LEU A 806 2.75 -2.22 -44.99
N GLU A 807 2.80 -1.49 -43.86
CA GLU A 807 1.69 -1.47 -42.88
C GLU A 807 0.43 -0.82 -43.48
N ASP A 808 0.56 0.37 -44.09
CA ASP A 808 -0.57 1.10 -44.66
C ASP A 808 -1.24 0.30 -45.80
N PRO A 809 -0.50 -0.26 -46.81
CA PRO A 809 -1.13 -1.10 -47.84
C PRO A 809 -1.78 -2.38 -47.28
N VAL A 810 -1.15 -3.06 -46.34
CA VAL A 810 -1.73 -4.24 -45.68
C VAL A 810 -3.04 -3.88 -44.96
N ALA A 811 -3.05 -2.74 -44.26
CA ALA A 811 -4.26 -2.27 -43.55
C ALA A 811 -5.38 -1.92 -44.56
N GLU A 812 -5.06 -1.31 -45.69
CA GLU A 812 -6.05 -1.02 -46.76
C GLU A 812 -6.64 -2.29 -47.34
N GLU A 813 -5.85 -3.32 -47.61
CA GLU A 813 -6.35 -4.59 -48.14
C GLU A 813 -7.25 -5.32 -47.12
N ILE A 814 -6.86 -5.35 -45.84
CA ILE A 814 -7.70 -5.90 -44.77
C ILE A 814 -9.03 -5.15 -44.67
N LEU A 815 -9.01 -3.80 -44.78
CA LEU A 815 -10.24 -2.98 -44.72
C LEU A 815 -11.18 -3.15 -45.89
N LYS A 816 -10.68 -3.51 -47.10
CA LYS A 816 -11.48 -3.82 -48.25
C LYS A 816 -12.35 -5.08 -48.06
N GLY A 817 -12.02 -5.93 -47.09
CA GLY A 817 -12.82 -7.11 -46.75
C GLY A 817 -12.80 -8.22 -47.80
N GLU A 818 -11.87 -8.20 -48.74
CA GLU A 818 -11.72 -9.22 -49.81
C GLU A 818 -10.84 -10.40 -49.35
N ILE A 819 -10.25 -10.31 -48.13
CA ILE A 819 -9.30 -11.26 -47.56
C ILE A 819 -9.98 -11.98 -46.40
N ASN A 820 -9.94 -13.32 -46.37
CA ASN A 820 -10.45 -14.14 -45.26
C ASN A 820 -9.39 -14.38 -44.17
N GLU A 821 -9.86 -14.59 -42.94
CA GLU A 821 -8.99 -15.02 -41.84
C GLU A 821 -8.28 -16.34 -42.24
N GLY A 822 -6.96 -16.35 -42.13
CA GLY A 822 -6.11 -17.47 -42.53
C GLY A 822 -5.39 -17.31 -43.85
N ASP A 823 -5.73 -16.29 -44.67
CA ASP A 823 -5.09 -16.02 -45.95
C ASP A 823 -3.66 -15.45 -45.77
N THR A 824 -2.81 -15.73 -46.75
CA THR A 824 -1.42 -15.23 -46.77
C THR A 824 -1.29 -14.08 -47.78
N LEU A 825 -0.94 -12.91 -47.29
CA LEU A 825 -0.64 -11.71 -48.09
C LEU A 825 0.82 -11.74 -48.56
N VAL A 826 1.07 -11.68 -49.83
CA VAL A 826 2.42 -11.61 -50.40
C VAL A 826 2.73 -10.20 -50.87
N ALA A 827 3.65 -9.52 -50.16
CA ALA A 827 4.12 -8.20 -50.54
C ALA A 827 5.29 -8.32 -51.51
N TYR A 828 5.10 -7.81 -52.73
CA TYR A 828 6.16 -7.76 -53.73
C TYR A 828 6.30 -6.35 -54.33
N TRP A 829 7.48 -6.03 -54.82
CA TRP A 829 7.76 -4.76 -55.54
C TRP A 829 8.00 -5.02 -57.00
N ASP A 830 7.27 -4.31 -57.86
CA ASP A 830 7.28 -4.47 -59.33
C ASP A 830 8.35 -3.59 -60.04
N GLY A 831 9.00 -2.71 -59.29
CA GLY A 831 10.06 -1.82 -59.84
C GLY A 831 9.56 -0.60 -60.55
N LYS A 832 8.26 -0.30 -60.53
CA LYS A 832 7.70 0.82 -61.34
C LYS A 832 6.89 1.84 -60.53
N ASN A 833 6.27 1.47 -59.44
CA ASN A 833 5.45 2.37 -58.62
C ASN A 833 6.01 2.50 -57.22
N GLU A 834 6.02 3.77 -56.71
CA GLU A 834 6.41 4.06 -55.32
C GLU A 834 5.28 3.67 -54.31
#